data_b63a0c83beeb95322b2e5a50d3031982
#
_entry.id   b63a0c83beeb95322b2e5a50d3031982
#
_cell.length_a   1.000
_cell.length_b   1.000
_cell.length_c   1.000
_cell.angle_alpha   90.00
_cell.angle_beta   90.00
_cell.angle_gamma   90.00
#
_symmetry.space_group_name_H-M   'P 1'
#
loop_
_entity.id
_entity.type
_entity.pdbx_description
1 polymer ?
#
loop_
_entity_poly.entity_id
_entity_poly.type
_entity_poly.pdbx_seq_one_letter_code
_entity_poly.pdbx_strand_id
1 'polypeptide(L)'
;MDPALGPVSISYDFKKETWRRTLLLSFQSLGVVYGRLSTAPLYVFGSIDAKDIESHEEMRELFSFVFWTLTIIPLLKYTFIVLRADDDGEGGTFSLYSLLCRHAKVGLLPCNKNSGKIVNLVEEIPKGKLESKARKAIEKHKSSHYLMLFLALLGACMIISDTVLTPAISVLSAAEGLGRSLAKISKKVFSSDRTKDRAAKFLKKYVPTPAACAILVCLFTLQHYGTNKIGFVFAPIVIIWLFFICGSGLYNIFHGDHQIIHAISPIYMLRFMKKINLEHWKLLSSIVLCIAGSEAMFADLGHFSKKSIKITFVCLIYPVLVLTYAGQTAFISKNLGTDDVFHLSESIPNKNLQHVFAVLSLFASAVGSQATITAGFSIINQCQALDCFPRVKVVHTSEKVRGQVYVPDANWVFMALSLAVTIGFRDISPIGKATGLAITCGMLVTTCLMSLVIALNWEKSLFISACFLLFFGSIEAVYLSTSLLNFFHGAWCLMILLLLFMTIMVSWHYGTLKKYEFDIENKVSVEWLTDYSPGLGVSRVPGIGFIYSDVVTGIPAFFTHFITNLPAFHQVLIFVSFKSLPVPCIPENQRYLVGRVGPREYKIYRCIMRYGYRDNVRDTDDFEDHIISSIGEFIAREEYDSEALTSPEGKMIVLDSPMEDRNALIAVPEESSSTRDAQTLSESGSRRNLLDTPPSEITHSPYPVKKKKVRFLLPPNSPKMRASVRQELQEIIDARESGTAYFLGQSHISARNGSNFFKKILIMAYVFLDKNCREPPVALNIPHAALLETYFDLRGSKCEAVASLDSALGLNRSGMNCGLLDATACLD
;
A
#
# COMPACT_ATOMS: atom_id res chain seq x y z
N MET A 1 -1.85 14.56 34.57
CA MET A 1 -2.96 14.39 33.60
C MET A 1 -3.16 15.74 32.96
N ASP A 2 -2.62 15.95 31.78
CA ASP A 2 -2.78 17.23 31.08
C ASP A 2 -4.06 17.17 30.22
N PRO A 3 -5.02 18.09 30.43
CA PRO A 3 -6.26 18.13 29.66
C PRO A 3 -6.11 18.76 28.26
N ALA A 4 -4.90 19.09 27.82
CA ALA A 4 -4.67 19.82 26.58
C ALA A 4 -4.57 18.97 25.30
N LEU A 5 -4.73 17.66 25.39
CA LEU A 5 -4.63 16.74 24.27
C LEU A 5 -5.99 16.09 24.03
N GLY A 6 -6.90 16.91 23.54
CA GLY A 6 -8.20 16.44 23.08
C GLY A 6 -8.07 15.35 22.01
N PRO A 7 -9.07 14.46 21.88
CA PRO A 7 -9.08 13.42 20.87
C PRO A 7 -8.95 14.06 19.49
N VAL A 8 -8.06 13.49 18.65
CA VAL A 8 -8.02 13.82 17.23
C VAL A 8 -9.34 13.38 16.63
N SER A 9 -10.35 14.24 16.69
CA SER A 9 -11.57 14.05 15.94
C SER A 9 -11.25 14.35 14.48
N ILE A 10 -10.89 13.33 13.72
CA ILE A 10 -10.78 13.40 12.27
C ILE A 10 -12.21 13.48 11.71
N SER A 11 -12.84 14.63 11.91
CA SER A 11 -14.10 14.97 11.28
C SER A 11 -13.79 15.44 9.87
N TYR A 12 -13.61 14.52 8.95
CA TYR A 12 -13.76 14.84 7.55
C TYR A 12 -15.25 15.08 7.30
N ASP A 13 -15.58 16.33 7.05
CA ASP A 13 -16.88 16.74 6.53
C ASP A 13 -17.13 16.02 5.19
N PHE A 14 -17.63 14.78 5.26
CA PHE A 14 -18.22 14.11 4.11
C PHE A 14 -19.47 14.89 3.74
N LYS A 15 -19.33 15.92 2.88
CA LYS A 15 -20.44 16.54 2.17
C LYS A 15 -21.33 15.41 1.71
N LYS A 16 -22.59 15.37 2.16
CA LYS A 16 -23.59 14.37 1.75
C LYS A 16 -23.45 14.14 0.26
N GLU A 17 -22.98 12.95 -0.14
CA GLU A 17 -22.81 12.58 -1.53
C GLU A 17 -24.14 12.73 -2.25
N THR A 18 -24.17 13.54 -3.28
CA THR A 18 -25.34 13.66 -4.14
C THR A 18 -25.51 12.37 -4.93
N TRP A 19 -26.73 11.92 -5.16
CA TRP A 19 -27.03 10.70 -5.94
C TRP A 19 -26.31 10.68 -7.30
N ARG A 20 -26.21 11.84 -7.96
CA ARG A 20 -25.47 11.97 -9.23
C ARG A 20 -24.00 11.59 -9.08
N ARG A 21 -23.36 12.02 -8.00
CA ARG A 21 -21.94 11.67 -7.71
C ARG A 21 -21.80 10.19 -7.40
N THR A 22 -22.70 9.61 -6.61
CA THR A 22 -22.71 8.17 -6.31
C THR A 22 -22.85 7.33 -7.57
N LEU A 23 -23.77 7.70 -8.49
CA LEU A 23 -23.94 7.01 -9.77
C LEU A 23 -22.71 7.13 -10.68
N LEU A 24 -22.08 8.30 -10.74
CA LEU A 24 -20.84 8.50 -11.50
C LEU A 24 -19.71 7.63 -10.94
N LEU A 25 -19.55 7.61 -9.63
CA LEU A 25 -18.56 6.73 -8.97
C LEU A 25 -18.90 5.25 -9.17
N SER A 26 -20.20 4.88 -9.19
CA SER A 26 -20.64 3.52 -9.50
C SER A 26 -20.28 3.11 -10.93
N PHE A 27 -20.43 4.02 -11.88
CA PHE A 27 -20.01 3.79 -13.26
C PHE A 27 -18.49 3.63 -13.39
N GLN A 28 -17.71 4.49 -12.74
CA GLN A 28 -16.25 4.39 -12.76
C GLN A 28 -15.72 3.14 -12.05
N SER A 29 -16.39 2.70 -10.97
CA SER A 29 -16.02 1.49 -10.24
C SER A 29 -16.14 0.22 -11.07
N LEU A 30 -17.02 0.19 -12.09
CA LEU A 30 -17.14 -0.95 -13.01
C LEU A 30 -15.83 -1.26 -13.73
N GLY A 31 -15.13 -0.23 -14.19
CA GLY A 31 -13.87 -0.41 -14.92
C GLY A 31 -12.68 -0.75 -14.03
N VAL A 32 -12.63 -0.20 -12.80
CA VAL A 32 -11.46 -0.33 -11.93
C VAL A 32 -11.60 -1.44 -10.92
N VAL A 33 -12.76 -1.60 -10.28
CA VAL A 33 -12.95 -2.57 -9.18
C VAL A 33 -13.47 -3.91 -9.69
N TYR A 34 -14.44 -3.88 -10.61
CA TYR A 34 -15.16 -5.09 -11.02
C TYR A 34 -14.65 -5.73 -12.31
N GLY A 35 -13.63 -5.16 -12.93
CA GLY A 35 -13.04 -5.72 -14.14
C GLY A 35 -12.66 -7.19 -13.99
N ARG A 36 -12.00 -7.55 -12.89
CA ARG A 36 -11.57 -8.92 -12.61
C ARG A 36 -12.75 -9.87 -12.38
N LEU A 37 -13.70 -9.49 -11.54
CA LEU A 37 -14.85 -10.32 -11.22
C LEU A 37 -15.72 -10.57 -12.45
N SER A 38 -15.86 -9.57 -13.34
CA SER A 38 -16.62 -9.66 -14.59
C SER A 38 -15.98 -10.59 -15.62
N THR A 39 -14.66 -10.77 -15.57
CA THR A 39 -13.91 -11.64 -16.50
C THR A 39 -13.72 -13.07 -15.99
N ALA A 40 -14.05 -13.35 -14.73
CA ALA A 40 -13.93 -14.66 -14.14
C ALA A 40 -14.62 -15.79 -14.95
N PRO A 41 -15.79 -15.59 -15.58
CA PRO A 41 -16.42 -16.62 -16.42
C PRO A 41 -15.58 -17.12 -17.60
N LEU A 42 -14.56 -16.36 -18.02
CA LEU A 42 -13.64 -16.76 -19.11
C LEU A 42 -12.81 -18.01 -18.74
N TYR A 43 -12.42 -18.13 -17.47
CA TYR A 43 -11.45 -19.13 -17.05
C TYR A 43 -11.94 -20.10 -15.98
N VAL A 44 -13.07 -19.86 -15.32
CA VAL A 44 -13.58 -20.73 -14.24
C VAL A 44 -13.83 -22.13 -14.75
N PHE A 45 -14.75 -22.30 -15.68
CA PHE A 45 -15.01 -23.61 -16.26
C PHE A 45 -13.89 -24.08 -17.20
N GLY A 46 -13.21 -23.15 -17.88
CA GLY A 46 -12.05 -23.49 -18.73
C GLY A 46 -10.83 -24.04 -17.96
N SER A 47 -10.81 -23.90 -16.63
CA SER A 47 -9.78 -24.50 -15.78
C SER A 47 -10.14 -25.91 -15.29
N ILE A 48 -11.33 -26.40 -15.59
CA ILE A 48 -11.83 -27.76 -15.27
C ILE A 48 -11.45 -28.71 -16.40
N ASP A 49 -10.88 -29.86 -16.06
CA ASP A 49 -10.62 -30.93 -17.01
C ASP A 49 -11.92 -31.66 -17.34
N ALA A 50 -12.26 -31.80 -18.62
CA ALA A 50 -13.54 -32.38 -19.05
C ALA A 50 -13.75 -33.86 -18.64
N LYS A 51 -12.66 -34.55 -18.32
CA LYS A 51 -12.69 -35.94 -17.84
C LYS A 51 -13.26 -36.09 -16.45
N ASP A 52 -13.31 -34.98 -15.69
CA ASP A 52 -13.73 -35.01 -14.30
C ASP A 52 -15.28 -34.90 -14.15
N ILE A 53 -16.00 -34.72 -15.26
CA ILE A 53 -17.48 -34.54 -15.25
C ILE A 53 -18.13 -35.49 -16.26
N GLU A 54 -18.88 -36.45 -15.75
CA GLU A 54 -19.49 -37.48 -16.57
C GLU A 54 -21.01 -37.29 -16.81
N SER A 55 -21.70 -36.56 -15.94
CA SER A 55 -23.16 -36.49 -15.97
C SER A 55 -23.74 -35.06 -15.99
N HIS A 56 -24.95 -34.95 -16.59
CA HIS A 56 -25.75 -33.71 -16.56
C HIS A 56 -26.11 -33.27 -15.14
N GLU A 57 -26.28 -34.19 -14.21
CA GLU A 57 -26.63 -33.90 -12.83
C GLU A 57 -25.43 -33.28 -12.10
N GLU A 58 -24.22 -33.77 -12.34
CA GLU A 58 -23.01 -33.21 -11.75
C GLU A 58 -22.77 -31.76 -12.17
N MET A 59 -23.06 -31.40 -13.42
CA MET A 59 -23.02 -30.03 -13.87
C MET A 59 -24.01 -29.12 -13.12
N ARG A 60 -25.20 -29.60 -12.81
CA ARG A 60 -26.18 -28.85 -11.99
C ARG A 60 -25.74 -28.73 -10.55
N GLU A 61 -25.16 -29.77 -9.98
CA GLU A 61 -24.60 -29.79 -8.64
C GLU A 61 -23.42 -28.81 -8.57
N LEU A 62 -22.55 -28.76 -9.59
CA LEU A 62 -21.43 -27.84 -9.71
C LEU A 62 -21.90 -26.37 -9.79
N PHE A 63 -22.95 -26.09 -10.58
CA PHE A 63 -23.53 -24.75 -10.64
C PHE A 63 -24.09 -24.31 -9.28
N SER A 64 -24.69 -25.21 -8.54
CA SER A 64 -25.19 -24.94 -7.18
C SER A 64 -24.02 -24.43 -6.29
N PHE A 65 -22.85 -25.06 -6.38
CA PHE A 65 -21.65 -24.60 -5.67
C PHE A 65 -21.22 -23.20 -6.12
N VAL A 66 -21.16 -22.94 -7.42
CA VAL A 66 -20.80 -21.60 -7.94
C VAL A 66 -21.77 -20.54 -7.42
N PHE A 67 -23.10 -20.83 -7.47
CA PHE A 67 -24.12 -19.91 -6.99
C PHE A 67 -23.97 -19.59 -5.50
N TRP A 68 -23.84 -20.63 -4.65
CA TRP A 68 -23.72 -20.41 -3.21
C TRP A 68 -22.39 -19.81 -2.81
N THR A 69 -21.29 -20.10 -3.52
CA THR A 69 -20.00 -19.48 -3.32
C THR A 69 -20.05 -17.98 -3.60
N LEU A 70 -20.66 -17.57 -4.72
CA LEU A 70 -20.89 -16.16 -5.07
C LEU A 70 -21.82 -15.46 -4.07
N THR A 71 -22.81 -16.17 -3.52
CA THR A 71 -23.75 -15.61 -2.55
C THR A 71 -23.11 -15.44 -1.18
N ILE A 72 -22.41 -16.44 -0.67
CA ILE A 72 -21.87 -16.43 0.69
C ILE A 72 -20.63 -15.54 0.79
N ILE A 73 -19.68 -15.62 -0.16
CA ILE A 73 -18.40 -14.95 -0.03
C ILE A 73 -18.47 -13.52 -0.57
N PRO A 74 -18.60 -13.22 -1.88
CA PRO A 74 -18.59 -11.84 -2.33
C PRO A 74 -19.78 -11.01 -1.83
N LEU A 75 -20.99 -11.61 -1.83
CA LEU A 75 -22.18 -10.86 -1.45
C LEU A 75 -22.28 -10.73 0.08
N LEU A 76 -22.38 -11.86 0.82
CA LEU A 76 -22.65 -11.82 2.25
C LEU A 76 -21.41 -11.38 3.05
N LYS A 77 -20.25 -12.02 2.87
CA LYS A 77 -19.05 -11.71 3.64
C LYS A 77 -18.47 -10.35 3.23
N TYR A 78 -18.10 -10.16 1.93
CA TYR A 78 -17.41 -8.94 1.53
C TYR A 78 -18.33 -7.73 1.47
N THR A 79 -19.41 -7.78 0.70
CA THR A 79 -20.27 -6.61 0.45
C THR A 79 -21.02 -6.13 1.69
N PHE A 80 -21.52 -7.05 2.53
CA PHE A 80 -22.31 -6.64 3.69
C PHE A 80 -21.51 -6.54 4.99
N ILE A 81 -20.41 -7.28 5.17
CA ILE A 81 -19.64 -7.30 6.42
C ILE A 81 -18.30 -6.60 6.24
N VAL A 82 -17.38 -7.12 5.41
CA VAL A 82 -15.99 -6.68 5.32
C VAL A 82 -15.87 -5.22 4.85
N LEU A 83 -16.66 -4.78 3.86
CA LEU A 83 -16.69 -3.38 3.39
C LEU A 83 -17.14 -2.37 4.47
N ARG A 84 -17.56 -2.80 5.66
CA ARG A 84 -17.83 -1.91 6.80
C ARG A 84 -16.59 -1.66 7.66
N ALA A 85 -15.60 -2.53 7.56
CA ALA A 85 -14.34 -2.43 8.30
C ALA A 85 -13.31 -1.67 7.47
N ASP A 86 -13.64 -0.45 7.12
CA ASP A 86 -12.71 0.48 6.47
C ASP A 86 -11.98 1.33 7.48
N ASP A 87 -10.79 1.73 7.13
CA ASP A 87 -9.98 2.67 7.86
C ASP A 87 -10.05 4.02 7.13
N ASP A 88 -11.01 4.87 7.55
CA ASP A 88 -11.28 6.18 6.95
C ASP A 88 -11.42 6.13 5.39
N GLY A 89 -12.18 5.14 4.94
CA GLY A 89 -12.41 4.89 3.52
C GLY A 89 -11.39 3.99 2.83
N GLU A 90 -10.29 3.60 3.48
CA GLU A 90 -9.33 2.62 2.97
C GLU A 90 -9.70 1.19 3.34
N GLY A 91 -9.39 0.25 2.46
CA GLY A 91 -9.59 -1.17 2.66
C GLY A 91 -8.31 -1.99 2.42
N GLY A 92 -8.45 -3.31 2.55
CA GLY A 92 -7.37 -4.26 2.36
C GLY A 92 -6.80 -4.81 3.66
N THR A 93 -5.95 -5.84 3.54
CA THR A 93 -5.39 -6.56 4.70
C THR A 93 -4.52 -5.68 5.60
N PHE A 94 -3.73 -4.76 5.01
CA PHE A 94 -2.92 -3.81 5.77
C PHE A 94 -3.73 -2.71 6.45
N SER A 95 -4.83 -2.28 5.86
CA SER A 95 -5.78 -1.37 6.50
C SER A 95 -6.40 -2.02 7.76
N LEU A 96 -6.83 -3.30 7.68
CA LEU A 96 -7.29 -4.04 8.85
C LEU A 96 -6.19 -4.18 9.92
N TYR A 97 -4.95 -4.45 9.52
CA TYR A 97 -3.81 -4.51 10.43
C TYR A 97 -3.55 -3.16 11.11
N SER A 98 -3.61 -2.06 10.37
CA SER A 98 -3.48 -0.68 10.88
C SER A 98 -4.55 -0.37 11.94
N LEU A 99 -5.83 -0.72 11.65
CA LEU A 99 -6.92 -0.62 12.60
C LEU A 99 -6.65 -1.41 13.90
N LEU A 100 -6.18 -2.65 13.77
CA LEU A 100 -5.86 -3.51 14.92
C LEU A 100 -4.71 -2.94 15.75
N CYS A 101 -3.62 -2.47 15.11
CA CYS A 101 -2.48 -1.85 15.79
C CYS A 101 -2.91 -0.63 16.63
N ARG A 102 -3.79 0.20 16.08
CA ARG A 102 -4.32 1.40 16.74
C ARG A 102 -5.14 1.06 17.97
N HIS A 103 -6.05 0.08 17.85
CA HIS A 103 -6.94 -0.30 18.97
C HIS A 103 -6.23 -1.17 20.02
N ALA A 104 -5.30 -2.03 19.64
CA ALA A 104 -4.51 -2.85 20.55
C ALA A 104 -3.29 -2.13 21.15
N LYS A 105 -3.05 -0.84 20.80
CA LYS A 105 -1.85 -0.08 21.20
C LYS A 105 -0.53 -0.80 20.87
N VAL A 106 -0.51 -1.52 19.78
CA VAL A 106 0.66 -2.23 19.27
C VAL A 106 1.39 -1.30 18.32
N GLY A 107 2.60 -0.86 18.68
CA GLY A 107 3.44 -0.10 17.77
C GLY A 107 4.03 -1.01 16.69
N LEU A 108 4.08 -0.53 15.44
CA LEU A 108 4.76 -1.20 14.32
C LEU A 108 6.28 -1.30 14.52
N LEU A 109 6.83 -0.27 15.13
CA LEU A 109 8.21 -0.24 15.63
C LEU A 109 8.16 -0.28 17.16
N PRO A 110 9.14 -0.88 17.84
CA PRO A 110 9.22 -0.87 19.28
C PRO A 110 9.45 0.58 19.76
N CYS A 111 8.38 1.32 19.88
CA CYS A 111 8.41 2.60 20.56
C CYS A 111 8.80 2.32 22.02
N ASN A 112 9.90 2.93 22.46
CA ASN A 112 10.32 2.88 23.85
C ASN A 112 9.11 3.22 24.74
N LYS A 113 8.94 2.52 25.85
CA LYS A 113 7.81 2.75 26.79
C LYS A 113 7.64 4.22 27.21
N ASN A 114 8.69 5.01 27.13
CA ASN A 114 8.68 6.46 27.39
C ASN A 114 8.16 7.29 26.19
N SER A 115 8.32 6.81 24.95
CA SER A 115 7.68 7.40 23.76
C SER A 115 6.19 7.03 23.68
N GLY A 116 5.73 6.03 24.42
CA GLY A 116 4.31 5.68 24.57
C GLY A 116 3.45 6.83 25.14
N LYS A 117 4.05 7.78 25.88
CA LYS A 117 3.35 9.00 26.27
C LYS A 117 3.10 9.95 25.07
N ILE A 118 3.98 9.96 24.09
CA ILE A 118 3.84 10.80 22.88
C ILE A 118 2.87 10.14 21.86
N VAL A 119 2.82 8.81 21.82
CA VAL A 119 1.89 8.06 20.94
C VAL A 119 0.49 7.94 21.56
N ASN A 120 0.35 8.09 22.88
CA ASN A 120 -0.96 8.14 23.59
C ASN A 120 -1.80 9.39 23.26
N LEU A 121 -1.29 10.26 22.38
CA LEU A 121 -1.98 11.42 21.83
C LEU A 121 -3.03 11.08 20.77
N VAL A 122 -3.09 9.82 20.32
CA VAL A 122 -4.16 9.34 19.46
C VAL A 122 -5.20 8.64 20.32
N GLU A 123 -6.28 9.34 20.61
CA GLU A 123 -7.53 8.89 21.22
C GLU A 123 -7.46 8.09 22.54
N GLU A 124 -7.90 8.70 23.64
CA GLU A 124 -8.57 7.97 24.71
C GLU A 124 -9.98 7.56 24.25
N ILE A 125 -10.07 6.37 23.62
CA ILE A 125 -11.37 5.75 23.29
C ILE A 125 -12.09 5.39 24.61
N PRO A 126 -13.40 5.67 24.75
CA PRO A 126 -14.15 5.36 25.96
C PRO A 126 -14.13 3.87 26.29
N LYS A 127 -13.82 3.54 27.50
CA LYS A 127 -13.59 2.17 28.01
C LYS A 127 -14.89 1.40 28.21
N GLY A 128 -15.19 0.45 27.31
CA GLY A 128 -16.21 -0.59 27.55
C GLY A 128 -15.69 -1.70 28.50
N LYS A 129 -16.50 -2.15 29.45
CA LYS A 129 -16.07 -3.10 30.51
C LYS A 129 -15.71 -4.52 30.04
N LEU A 130 -16.16 -4.97 28.87
CA LEU A 130 -15.91 -6.34 28.35
C LEU A 130 -14.67 -6.43 27.46
N GLU A 131 -14.27 -5.32 26.88
CA GLU A 131 -13.12 -5.11 25.99
C GLU A 131 -11.77 -5.44 26.65
N SER A 132 -11.72 -5.33 27.97
CA SER A 132 -10.46 -5.34 28.73
C SER A 132 -9.73 -6.70 28.71
N LYS A 133 -10.40 -7.84 28.54
CA LYS A 133 -9.77 -9.17 28.61
C LYS A 133 -9.07 -9.57 27.31
N ALA A 134 -9.73 -9.46 26.16
CA ALA A 134 -9.12 -9.80 24.86
C ALA A 134 -7.99 -8.82 24.50
N ARG A 135 -8.21 -7.52 24.72
CA ARG A 135 -7.22 -6.47 24.54
C ARG A 135 -6.01 -6.68 25.45
N LYS A 136 -6.20 -6.90 26.76
CA LYS A 136 -5.12 -7.20 27.70
C LYS A 136 -4.36 -8.47 27.35
N ALA A 137 -5.04 -9.50 26.83
CA ALA A 137 -4.38 -10.73 26.39
C ALA A 137 -3.46 -10.48 25.18
N ILE A 138 -3.92 -9.68 24.20
CA ILE A 138 -3.11 -9.31 23.03
C ILE A 138 -1.97 -8.39 23.43
N GLU A 139 -2.20 -7.37 24.24
CA GLU A 139 -1.18 -6.43 24.74
C GLU A 139 -0.10 -7.13 25.58
N LYS A 140 -0.46 -8.19 26.33
CA LYS A 140 0.45 -8.92 27.23
C LYS A 140 1.42 -9.81 26.48
N HIS A 141 1.01 -10.43 25.37
CA HIS A 141 1.81 -11.44 24.67
C HIS A 141 2.45 -10.87 23.40
N LYS A 142 3.78 -10.72 23.39
CA LYS A 142 4.54 -10.34 22.19
C LYS A 142 4.28 -11.27 21.01
N SER A 143 4.04 -12.57 21.25
CA SER A 143 3.70 -13.56 20.23
C SER A 143 2.44 -13.20 19.45
N SER A 144 1.43 -12.58 20.09
CA SER A 144 0.22 -12.11 19.39
C SER A 144 0.52 -10.99 18.38
N HIS A 145 1.46 -10.12 18.72
CA HIS A 145 1.88 -9.02 17.85
C HIS A 145 2.60 -9.57 16.60
N TYR A 146 3.54 -10.50 16.79
CA TYR A 146 4.22 -11.15 15.67
C TYR A 146 3.26 -11.97 14.80
N LEU A 147 2.26 -12.62 15.40
CA LEU A 147 1.25 -13.37 14.65
C LEU A 147 0.38 -12.44 13.80
N MET A 148 -0.07 -11.31 14.34
CA MET A 148 -0.85 -10.32 13.57
C MET A 148 -0.04 -9.74 12.42
N LEU A 149 1.23 -9.38 12.66
CA LEU A 149 2.13 -8.92 11.61
C LEU A 149 2.34 -10.00 10.54
N PHE A 150 2.62 -11.24 10.95
CA PHE A 150 2.80 -12.36 10.03
C PHE A 150 1.55 -12.58 9.14
N LEU A 151 0.35 -12.55 9.73
CA LEU A 151 -0.90 -12.65 8.98
C LEU A 151 -1.06 -11.49 7.98
N ALA A 152 -0.74 -10.26 8.40
CA ALA A 152 -0.82 -9.10 7.51
C ALA A 152 0.17 -9.21 6.34
N LEU A 153 1.42 -9.59 6.60
CA LEU A 153 2.44 -9.82 5.58
C LEU A 153 2.04 -10.96 4.63
N LEU A 154 1.52 -12.07 5.18
CA LEU A 154 1.04 -13.19 4.38
C LEU A 154 -0.10 -12.75 3.45
N GLY A 155 -1.09 -12.02 3.96
CA GLY A 155 -2.19 -11.50 3.15
C GLY A 155 -1.72 -10.55 2.06
N ALA A 156 -0.79 -9.63 2.36
CA ALA A 156 -0.20 -8.76 1.37
C ALA A 156 0.56 -9.53 0.28
N CYS A 157 1.39 -10.50 0.68
CA CYS A 157 2.11 -11.36 -0.28
C CYS A 157 1.17 -12.14 -1.19
N MET A 158 0.02 -12.61 -0.67
CA MET A 158 -0.99 -13.30 -1.48
C MET A 158 -1.60 -12.36 -2.53
N ILE A 159 -1.96 -11.12 -2.16
CA ILE A 159 -2.50 -10.13 -3.09
C ILE A 159 -1.44 -9.72 -4.13
N ILE A 160 -0.19 -9.51 -3.72
CA ILE A 160 0.91 -9.18 -4.62
C ILE A 160 1.19 -10.35 -5.60
N SER A 161 1.17 -11.59 -5.11
CA SER A 161 1.33 -12.77 -5.98
C SER A 161 0.17 -12.92 -6.97
N ASP A 162 -1.04 -12.61 -6.53
CA ASP A 162 -2.23 -12.60 -7.37
C ASP A 162 -2.18 -11.51 -8.46
N THR A 163 -1.51 -10.38 -8.19
CA THR A 163 -1.22 -9.34 -9.19
C THR A 163 -0.36 -9.84 -10.36
N VAL A 164 0.44 -10.88 -10.15
CA VAL A 164 1.23 -11.56 -11.19
C VAL A 164 0.39 -12.62 -11.92
N LEU A 165 -0.34 -13.46 -11.17
CA LEU A 165 -1.06 -14.61 -11.72
C LEU A 165 -2.32 -14.22 -12.50
N THR A 166 -3.05 -13.21 -12.04
CA THR A 166 -4.33 -12.80 -12.65
C THR A 166 -4.19 -12.24 -14.07
N PRO A 167 -3.25 -11.32 -14.37
CA PRO A 167 -3.04 -10.91 -15.75
C PRO A 167 -2.65 -12.08 -16.66
N ALA A 168 -1.83 -13.01 -16.16
CA ALA A 168 -1.43 -14.19 -16.91
C ALA A 168 -2.62 -15.07 -17.29
N ILE A 169 -3.48 -15.46 -16.31
CA ILE A 169 -4.64 -16.34 -16.59
C ILE A 169 -5.70 -15.64 -17.44
N SER A 170 -6.01 -14.39 -17.14
CA SER A 170 -7.09 -13.64 -17.78
C SER A 170 -6.78 -13.37 -19.26
N VAL A 171 -5.57 -12.89 -19.55
CA VAL A 171 -5.14 -12.58 -20.92
C VAL A 171 -4.90 -13.86 -21.73
N LEU A 172 -4.34 -14.92 -21.13
CA LEU A 172 -4.15 -16.20 -21.81
C LEU A 172 -5.49 -16.82 -22.19
N SER A 173 -6.49 -16.80 -21.30
CA SER A 173 -7.83 -17.32 -21.58
C SER A 173 -8.52 -16.58 -22.72
N ALA A 174 -8.41 -15.25 -22.76
CA ALA A 174 -8.94 -14.46 -23.87
C ALA A 174 -8.17 -14.73 -25.19
N ALA A 175 -6.85 -14.91 -25.11
CA ALA A 175 -6.00 -15.25 -26.28
C ALA A 175 -6.32 -16.66 -26.83
N GLU A 176 -6.69 -17.63 -25.97
CA GLU A 176 -7.18 -18.92 -26.43
C GLU A 176 -8.53 -18.80 -27.17
N GLY A 177 -9.42 -17.92 -26.70
CA GLY A 177 -10.65 -17.58 -27.43
C GLY A 177 -10.36 -17.02 -28.82
N LEU A 178 -9.33 -16.13 -28.93
CA LEU A 178 -8.86 -15.62 -30.21
C LEU A 178 -8.29 -16.74 -31.11
N GLY A 179 -7.45 -17.60 -30.57
CA GLY A 179 -6.88 -18.74 -31.32
C GLY A 179 -7.96 -19.66 -31.90
N ARG A 180 -9.03 -19.95 -31.11
CA ARG A 180 -10.19 -20.73 -31.60
C ARG A 180 -10.97 -19.99 -32.69
N SER A 181 -11.18 -18.68 -32.51
CA SER A 181 -11.84 -17.83 -33.50
C SER A 181 -11.08 -17.85 -34.82
N LEU A 182 -9.75 -17.66 -34.81
CA LEU A 182 -8.89 -17.71 -35.98
C LEU A 182 -8.88 -19.10 -36.63
N ALA A 183 -8.86 -20.17 -35.80
CA ALA A 183 -8.95 -21.54 -36.32
C ALA A 183 -10.28 -21.80 -37.06
N LYS A 184 -11.38 -21.24 -36.61
CA LYS A 184 -12.68 -21.33 -37.30
C LYS A 184 -12.69 -20.54 -38.60
N ILE A 185 -12.03 -19.38 -38.64
CA ILE A 185 -11.85 -18.58 -39.87
C ILE A 185 -10.99 -19.34 -40.88
N SER A 186 -9.86 -19.93 -40.44
CA SER A 186 -8.96 -20.67 -41.32
C SER A 186 -9.65 -21.85 -41.98
N LYS A 187 -10.55 -22.55 -41.28
CA LYS A 187 -11.36 -23.64 -41.89
C LYS A 187 -12.30 -23.17 -43.00
N LYS A 188 -12.71 -21.89 -43.00
CA LYS A 188 -13.53 -21.31 -44.10
C LYS A 188 -12.67 -20.88 -45.31
N VAL A 189 -11.43 -20.44 -45.08
CA VAL A 189 -10.54 -19.85 -46.09
C VAL A 189 -9.81 -20.92 -46.92
N PHE A 190 -9.32 -21.99 -46.28
CA PHE A 190 -8.56 -23.04 -47.00
C PHE A 190 -9.52 -24.05 -47.64
N SER A 191 -9.21 -24.49 -48.88
CA SER A 191 -10.06 -25.42 -49.63
C SER A 191 -9.75 -26.89 -49.33
N SER A 192 -8.48 -27.25 -49.07
CA SER A 192 -8.06 -28.64 -48.82
C SER A 192 -8.25 -29.06 -47.37
N ASP A 193 -8.91 -30.19 -47.10
CA ASP A 193 -9.24 -30.66 -45.77
C ASP A 193 -8.02 -30.93 -44.88
N ARG A 194 -6.93 -31.49 -45.43
CA ARG A 194 -5.66 -31.68 -44.69
C ARG A 194 -5.02 -30.36 -44.26
N THR A 195 -5.13 -29.33 -45.09
CA THR A 195 -4.57 -27.99 -44.80
C THR A 195 -5.41 -27.27 -43.78
N LYS A 196 -6.77 -27.39 -43.82
CA LYS A 196 -7.71 -26.85 -42.84
C LYS A 196 -7.40 -27.34 -41.45
N ASP A 197 -7.27 -28.66 -41.28
CA ASP A 197 -7.06 -29.25 -39.97
C ASP A 197 -5.67 -28.95 -39.40
N ARG A 198 -4.66 -28.93 -40.25
CA ARG A 198 -3.29 -28.58 -39.82
C ARG A 198 -3.20 -27.10 -39.41
N ALA A 199 -3.75 -26.19 -40.21
CA ALA A 199 -3.79 -24.76 -39.91
C ALA A 199 -4.62 -24.47 -38.65
N ALA A 200 -5.78 -25.10 -38.49
CA ALA A 200 -6.61 -24.93 -37.31
C ALA A 200 -5.93 -25.43 -36.01
N LYS A 201 -5.26 -26.60 -36.08
CA LYS A 201 -4.48 -27.13 -34.95
C LYS A 201 -3.28 -26.22 -34.62
N PHE A 202 -2.60 -25.70 -35.62
CA PHE A 202 -1.48 -24.77 -35.42
C PHE A 202 -1.95 -23.45 -34.75
N LEU A 203 -3.00 -22.83 -35.28
CA LEU A 203 -3.55 -21.58 -34.73
C LEU A 203 -4.05 -21.77 -33.33
N LYS A 204 -4.74 -22.87 -33.03
CA LYS A 204 -5.23 -23.17 -31.69
C LYS A 204 -4.10 -23.39 -30.68
N LYS A 205 -3.00 -24.00 -31.06
CA LYS A 205 -1.89 -24.37 -30.17
C LYS A 205 -0.83 -23.27 -29.99
N TYR A 206 -0.48 -22.55 -31.08
CA TYR A 206 0.68 -21.66 -31.06
C TYR A 206 0.36 -20.16 -31.02
N VAL A 207 -0.84 -19.73 -31.36
CA VAL A 207 -1.22 -18.30 -31.34
C VAL A 207 -1.50 -17.75 -29.95
N PRO A 208 -2.13 -18.50 -29.01
CA PRO A 208 -2.54 -17.92 -27.71
C PRO A 208 -1.38 -17.34 -26.90
N THR A 209 -0.28 -18.09 -26.76
CA THR A 209 0.85 -17.65 -25.90
C THR A 209 1.54 -16.39 -26.41
N PRO A 210 1.96 -16.25 -27.69
CA PRO A 210 2.53 -15.00 -28.19
C PRO A 210 1.55 -13.82 -28.15
N ALA A 211 0.28 -14.06 -28.46
CA ALA A 211 -0.75 -13.02 -28.36
C ALA A 211 -0.92 -12.54 -26.92
N ALA A 212 -0.98 -13.47 -25.96
CA ALA A 212 -1.03 -13.13 -24.55
C ALA A 212 0.19 -12.31 -24.08
N CYS A 213 1.40 -12.72 -24.49
CA CYS A 213 2.62 -11.98 -24.16
C CYS A 213 2.60 -10.56 -24.74
N ALA A 214 2.18 -10.38 -26.01
CA ALA A 214 2.08 -9.06 -26.61
C ALA A 214 1.08 -8.16 -25.86
N ILE A 215 -0.07 -8.69 -25.48
CA ILE A 215 -1.10 -7.96 -24.74
C ILE A 215 -0.61 -7.60 -23.32
N LEU A 216 0.09 -8.52 -22.63
CA LEU A 216 0.67 -8.26 -21.31
C LEU A 216 1.71 -7.13 -21.39
N VAL A 217 2.61 -7.15 -22.36
CA VAL A 217 3.59 -6.07 -22.55
C VAL A 217 2.89 -4.74 -22.80
N CYS A 218 1.90 -4.69 -23.69
CA CYS A 218 1.09 -3.48 -23.91
C CYS A 218 0.41 -3.01 -22.62
N LEU A 219 -0.21 -3.92 -21.86
CA LEU A 219 -0.93 -3.59 -20.63
C LEU A 219 -0.01 -2.94 -19.58
N PHE A 220 1.13 -3.56 -19.29
CA PHE A 220 2.07 -3.04 -18.30
C PHE A 220 2.77 -1.75 -18.77
N THR A 221 3.00 -1.59 -20.07
CA THR A 221 3.54 -0.34 -20.62
C THR A 221 2.54 0.81 -20.52
N LEU A 222 1.25 0.56 -20.74
CA LEU A 222 0.19 1.57 -20.63
C LEU A 222 -0.04 2.08 -19.20
N GLN A 223 0.44 1.35 -18.17
CA GLN A 223 0.33 1.78 -16.76
C GLN A 223 0.95 3.16 -16.50
N HIS A 224 1.97 3.53 -17.25
CA HIS A 224 2.65 4.83 -17.10
C HIS A 224 1.73 6.04 -17.29
N TYR A 225 0.66 5.92 -18.08
CA TYR A 225 -0.28 7.03 -18.34
C TYR A 225 -1.27 7.31 -17.20
N GLY A 226 -1.28 6.48 -16.15
CA GLY A 226 -2.09 6.66 -14.96
C GLY A 226 -3.52 6.12 -15.06
N THR A 227 -4.00 5.55 -13.96
CA THR A 227 -5.28 4.82 -13.88
C THR A 227 -6.52 5.70 -14.01
N ASN A 228 -6.43 7.00 -13.69
CA ASN A 228 -7.59 7.90 -13.68
C ASN A 228 -8.15 8.17 -15.08
N LYS A 229 -7.28 8.42 -16.07
CA LYS A 229 -7.69 8.63 -17.46
C LYS A 229 -8.19 7.34 -18.10
N ILE A 230 -7.53 6.23 -17.76
CA ILE A 230 -7.80 4.90 -18.30
C ILE A 230 -9.12 4.35 -17.73
N GLY A 231 -9.42 4.56 -16.46
CA GLY A 231 -10.63 4.04 -15.79
C GLY A 231 -11.95 4.53 -16.42
N PHE A 232 -11.98 5.76 -16.95
CA PHE A 232 -13.17 6.28 -17.64
C PHE A 232 -13.42 5.58 -18.99
N VAL A 233 -12.35 5.17 -19.69
CA VAL A 233 -12.44 4.42 -20.96
C VAL A 233 -12.81 2.96 -20.71
N PHE A 234 -12.42 2.40 -19.57
CA PHE A 234 -12.62 0.99 -19.23
C PHE A 234 -14.07 0.67 -18.82
N ALA A 235 -14.77 1.58 -18.16
CA ALA A 235 -16.14 1.34 -17.74
C ALA A 235 -17.10 0.98 -18.89
N PRO A 236 -17.12 1.67 -20.04
CA PRO A 236 -17.93 1.28 -21.19
C PRO A 236 -17.59 -0.13 -21.73
N ILE A 237 -16.31 -0.48 -21.76
CA ILE A 237 -15.87 -1.82 -22.22
C ILE A 237 -16.46 -2.91 -21.31
N VAL A 238 -16.38 -2.73 -19.99
CA VAL A 238 -16.94 -3.70 -19.03
C VAL A 238 -18.45 -3.78 -19.14
N ILE A 239 -19.15 -2.66 -19.36
CA ILE A 239 -20.61 -2.66 -19.53
C ILE A 239 -21.01 -3.46 -20.77
N ILE A 240 -20.38 -3.19 -21.91
CA ILE A 240 -20.65 -3.94 -23.16
C ILE A 240 -20.36 -5.42 -22.95
N TRP A 241 -19.25 -5.73 -22.29
CA TRP A 241 -18.88 -7.09 -21.93
C TRP A 241 -19.96 -7.77 -21.05
N LEU A 242 -20.40 -7.12 -19.97
CA LEU A 242 -21.42 -7.65 -19.06
C LEU A 242 -22.75 -7.90 -19.77
N PHE A 243 -23.19 -6.97 -20.62
CA PHE A 243 -24.41 -7.17 -21.41
C PHE A 243 -24.27 -8.32 -22.39
N PHE A 244 -23.10 -8.47 -23.00
CA PHE A 244 -22.84 -9.54 -23.95
C PHE A 244 -22.89 -10.92 -23.30
N ILE A 245 -22.17 -11.11 -22.16
CA ILE A 245 -22.16 -12.40 -21.44
C ILE A 245 -23.52 -12.70 -20.81
N CYS A 246 -24.23 -11.69 -20.30
CA CYS A 246 -25.57 -11.82 -19.77
C CYS A 246 -26.57 -12.28 -20.85
N GLY A 247 -26.54 -11.63 -22.01
CA GLY A 247 -27.40 -12.00 -23.15
C GLY A 247 -27.14 -13.41 -23.67
N SER A 248 -25.86 -13.81 -23.78
CA SER A 248 -25.48 -15.18 -24.12
C SER A 248 -25.94 -16.17 -23.05
N GLY A 249 -25.80 -15.82 -21.76
CA GLY A 249 -26.26 -16.63 -20.64
C GLY A 249 -27.76 -16.87 -20.67
N LEU A 250 -28.54 -15.82 -20.84
CA LEU A 250 -30.00 -15.92 -20.97
C LEU A 250 -30.41 -16.79 -22.17
N TYR A 251 -29.79 -16.57 -23.33
CA TYR A 251 -30.08 -17.39 -24.51
C TYR A 251 -29.85 -18.87 -24.22
N ASN A 252 -28.74 -19.24 -23.59
CA ASN A 252 -28.38 -20.62 -23.28
C ASN A 252 -29.33 -21.26 -22.24
N ILE A 253 -29.86 -20.48 -21.28
CA ILE A 253 -30.86 -20.97 -20.32
C ILE A 253 -32.16 -21.34 -21.05
N PHE A 254 -32.63 -20.49 -21.99
CA PHE A 254 -33.88 -20.73 -22.71
C PHE A 254 -33.78 -21.83 -23.76
N HIS A 255 -32.63 -22.01 -24.42
CA HIS A 255 -32.45 -23.01 -25.49
C HIS A 255 -31.69 -24.28 -25.04
N GLY A 256 -31.04 -24.24 -23.86
CA GLY A 256 -30.30 -25.36 -23.29
C GLY A 256 -31.16 -26.17 -22.30
N ASP A 257 -30.72 -26.15 -21.04
CA ASP A 257 -31.36 -26.88 -19.92
C ASP A 257 -32.10 -25.92 -18.99
N HIS A 258 -33.44 -25.88 -19.10
CA HIS A 258 -34.26 -25.02 -18.21
C HIS A 258 -34.24 -25.46 -16.75
N GLN A 259 -33.93 -26.74 -16.50
CA GLN A 259 -33.90 -27.29 -15.14
C GLN A 259 -32.74 -26.78 -14.30
N ILE A 260 -31.80 -26.05 -14.91
CA ILE A 260 -30.67 -25.46 -14.19
C ILE A 260 -31.09 -24.43 -13.12
N ILE A 261 -32.28 -23.82 -13.28
CA ILE A 261 -32.85 -22.90 -12.30
C ILE A 261 -33.16 -23.63 -10.97
N HIS A 262 -33.50 -24.90 -11.02
CA HIS A 262 -33.72 -25.72 -9.82
C HIS A 262 -32.43 -25.97 -9.03
N ALA A 263 -31.27 -25.88 -9.68
CA ALA A 263 -29.98 -26.04 -9.04
C ALA A 263 -29.57 -24.84 -8.13
N ILE A 264 -30.38 -23.77 -8.07
CA ILE A 264 -30.30 -22.73 -7.03
C ILE A 264 -30.58 -23.31 -5.64
N SER A 265 -31.31 -24.40 -5.55
CA SER A 265 -31.58 -25.07 -4.26
C SER A 265 -30.30 -25.63 -3.63
N PRO A 266 -30.04 -25.38 -2.33
CA PRO A 266 -28.87 -25.91 -1.63
C PRO A 266 -28.81 -27.42 -1.56
N ILE A 267 -29.92 -28.10 -1.88
CA ILE A 267 -30.01 -29.59 -1.91
C ILE A 267 -29.02 -30.17 -2.93
N TYR A 268 -28.83 -29.51 -4.08
CA TYR A 268 -27.87 -29.95 -5.10
C TYR A 268 -26.44 -29.85 -4.61
N MET A 269 -26.09 -28.75 -3.89
CA MET A 269 -24.78 -28.60 -3.25
C MET A 269 -24.54 -29.73 -2.22
N LEU A 270 -25.55 -30.06 -1.40
CA LEU A 270 -25.45 -31.15 -0.41
C LEU A 270 -25.36 -32.54 -1.07
N ARG A 271 -26.01 -32.75 -2.22
CA ARG A 271 -25.86 -34.00 -3.00
C ARG A 271 -24.46 -34.18 -3.53
N PHE A 272 -23.88 -33.13 -4.09
CA PHE A 272 -22.48 -33.12 -4.53
C PHE A 272 -21.55 -33.48 -3.36
N MET A 273 -21.72 -32.84 -2.18
CA MET A 273 -20.93 -33.13 -0.99
C MET A 273 -21.07 -34.60 -0.52
N LYS A 274 -22.20 -35.27 -0.72
CA LYS A 274 -22.36 -36.69 -0.39
C LYS A 274 -21.70 -37.66 -1.36
N LYS A 275 -21.51 -37.26 -2.61
CA LYS A 275 -20.87 -38.05 -3.67
C LYS A 275 -19.36 -37.82 -3.77
N ILE A 276 -18.79 -37.01 -2.89
CA ILE A 276 -17.38 -36.54 -3.00
C ILE A 276 -16.39 -37.71 -2.98
N ASN A 277 -15.73 -37.89 -4.12
CA ASN A 277 -14.48 -38.60 -4.32
C ASN A 277 -13.33 -37.63 -4.37
N LEU A 278 -12.09 -38.11 -4.31
CA LEU A 278 -10.88 -37.25 -4.35
C LEU A 278 -10.83 -36.35 -5.62
N GLU A 279 -11.32 -36.83 -6.75
CA GLU A 279 -11.37 -36.09 -7.99
C GLU A 279 -12.40 -34.97 -7.96
N HIS A 280 -13.61 -35.22 -7.48
CA HIS A 280 -14.61 -34.18 -7.25
C HIS A 280 -14.17 -33.11 -6.25
N TRP A 281 -13.37 -33.52 -5.24
CA TRP A 281 -12.78 -32.56 -4.30
C TRP A 281 -11.82 -31.58 -4.99
N LYS A 282 -11.03 -32.07 -5.95
CA LYS A 282 -10.13 -31.22 -6.74
C LYS A 282 -10.86 -30.20 -7.62
N LEU A 283 -12.05 -30.51 -8.12
CA LEU A 283 -12.88 -29.60 -8.91
C LEU A 283 -13.26 -28.31 -8.18
N LEU A 284 -13.49 -28.41 -6.86
CA LEU A 284 -13.84 -27.24 -6.05
C LEU A 284 -12.78 -26.13 -6.09
N SER A 285 -11.50 -26.46 -6.33
CA SER A 285 -10.44 -25.46 -6.45
C SER A 285 -10.61 -24.56 -7.69
N SER A 286 -11.19 -25.10 -8.77
CA SER A 286 -11.52 -24.31 -9.97
C SER A 286 -12.73 -23.41 -9.75
N ILE A 287 -13.70 -23.86 -8.93
CA ILE A 287 -14.88 -23.04 -8.57
C ILE A 287 -14.48 -21.79 -7.81
N VAL A 288 -13.46 -21.86 -6.95
CA VAL A 288 -12.96 -20.68 -6.19
C VAL A 288 -12.62 -19.51 -7.10
N LEU A 289 -12.23 -19.78 -8.33
CA LEU A 289 -11.93 -18.72 -9.30
C LEU A 289 -13.14 -17.82 -9.61
N CYS A 290 -14.39 -18.27 -9.36
CA CYS A 290 -15.58 -17.44 -9.57
C CYS A 290 -15.66 -16.23 -8.63
N ILE A 291 -14.99 -16.29 -7.47
CA ILE A 291 -14.90 -15.19 -6.49
C ILE A 291 -13.59 -14.41 -6.58
N ALA A 292 -12.78 -14.70 -7.60
CA ALA A 292 -11.56 -13.96 -7.89
C ALA A 292 -11.85 -12.47 -8.06
N GLY A 293 -11.20 -11.63 -7.27
CA GLY A 293 -11.44 -10.18 -7.25
C GLY A 293 -12.21 -9.65 -6.04
N SER A 294 -12.75 -10.54 -5.18
CA SER A 294 -13.40 -10.08 -3.93
C SER A 294 -12.44 -9.39 -2.98
N GLU A 295 -11.19 -9.86 -2.88
CA GLU A 295 -10.11 -9.22 -2.11
C GLU A 295 -9.70 -7.89 -2.75
N ALA A 296 -9.55 -7.84 -4.09
CA ALA A 296 -9.23 -6.63 -4.81
C ALA A 296 -10.33 -5.56 -4.63
N MET A 297 -11.62 -5.97 -4.66
CA MET A 297 -12.74 -5.07 -4.37
C MET A 297 -12.63 -4.42 -2.98
N PHE A 298 -12.13 -5.14 -1.99
CA PHE A 298 -11.91 -4.61 -0.65
C PHE A 298 -10.64 -3.73 -0.61
N ALA A 299 -9.57 -4.12 -1.27
CA ALA A 299 -8.32 -3.34 -1.33
C ALA A 299 -8.50 -2.01 -2.07
N ASP A 300 -9.34 -1.96 -3.11
CA ASP A 300 -9.61 -0.76 -3.90
C ASP A 300 -10.69 0.17 -3.28
N LEU A 301 -11.12 -0.11 -2.05
CA LEU A 301 -12.14 0.69 -1.37
C LEU A 301 -11.74 2.17 -1.26
N GLY A 302 -10.45 2.47 -1.13
CA GLY A 302 -9.92 3.83 -1.03
C GLY A 302 -10.16 4.72 -2.26
N HIS A 303 -10.47 4.13 -3.41
CA HIS A 303 -10.70 4.86 -4.64
C HIS A 303 -12.17 5.29 -4.84
N PHE A 304 -13.12 4.60 -4.18
CA PHE A 304 -14.55 4.76 -4.40
C PHE A 304 -15.33 4.79 -3.08
N SER A 305 -16.57 5.29 -3.11
CA SER A 305 -17.42 5.25 -1.93
C SER A 305 -17.99 3.86 -1.68
N LYS A 306 -18.11 3.47 -0.41
CA LYS A 306 -18.73 2.19 0.02
C LYS A 306 -20.12 1.97 -0.59
N LYS A 307 -20.92 3.05 -0.69
CA LYS A 307 -22.28 3.00 -1.26
C LYS A 307 -22.22 2.67 -2.75
N SER A 308 -21.31 3.32 -3.48
CA SER A 308 -21.10 3.10 -4.90
C SER A 308 -20.73 1.63 -5.18
N ILE A 309 -19.74 1.08 -4.47
CA ILE A 309 -19.31 -0.31 -4.61
C ILE A 309 -20.49 -1.27 -4.32
N LYS A 310 -21.23 -1.08 -3.20
CA LYS A 310 -22.35 -1.96 -2.84
C LYS A 310 -23.45 -1.95 -3.90
N ILE A 311 -23.86 -0.78 -4.37
CA ILE A 311 -24.93 -0.65 -5.36
C ILE A 311 -24.52 -1.35 -6.66
N THR A 312 -23.33 -1.09 -7.16
CA THR A 312 -22.81 -1.70 -8.39
C THR A 312 -22.75 -3.22 -8.29
N PHE A 313 -22.28 -3.74 -7.16
CA PHE A 313 -22.19 -5.20 -6.96
C PHE A 313 -23.58 -5.83 -6.93
N VAL A 314 -24.45 -5.36 -6.04
CA VAL A 314 -25.76 -6.00 -5.79
C VAL A 314 -26.69 -5.87 -7.00
N CYS A 315 -26.71 -4.72 -7.66
CA CYS A 315 -27.69 -4.45 -8.73
C CYS A 315 -27.23 -4.91 -10.12
N LEU A 316 -25.93 -4.97 -10.37
CA LEU A 316 -25.44 -5.27 -11.72
C LEU A 316 -24.52 -6.51 -11.75
N ILE A 317 -23.43 -6.51 -11.00
CA ILE A 317 -22.40 -7.56 -11.14
C ILE A 317 -22.92 -8.92 -10.72
N TYR A 318 -23.47 -9.03 -9.52
CA TYR A 318 -23.97 -10.31 -8.98
C TYR A 318 -25.05 -10.97 -9.86
N PRO A 319 -26.13 -10.28 -10.28
CA PRO A 319 -27.13 -10.88 -11.15
C PRO A 319 -26.57 -11.33 -12.50
N VAL A 320 -25.71 -10.52 -13.13
CA VAL A 320 -25.09 -10.84 -14.42
C VAL A 320 -24.20 -12.07 -14.32
N LEU A 321 -23.39 -12.17 -13.26
CA LEU A 321 -22.53 -13.35 -13.06
C LEU A 321 -23.36 -14.62 -12.84
N VAL A 322 -24.38 -14.58 -12.02
CA VAL A 322 -25.26 -15.74 -11.78
C VAL A 322 -25.91 -16.22 -13.09
N LEU A 323 -26.45 -15.28 -13.90
CA LEU A 323 -27.04 -15.59 -15.20
C LEU A 323 -26.01 -16.16 -16.20
N THR A 324 -24.81 -15.60 -16.20
CA THR A 324 -23.73 -16.06 -17.08
C THR A 324 -23.29 -17.48 -16.74
N TYR A 325 -23.05 -17.78 -15.44
CA TYR A 325 -22.68 -19.12 -15.01
C TYR A 325 -23.82 -20.15 -15.22
N ALA A 326 -25.06 -19.76 -14.95
CA ALA A 326 -26.21 -20.58 -15.23
C ALA A 326 -26.30 -20.95 -16.72
N GLY A 327 -26.15 -19.95 -17.59
CA GLY A 327 -26.21 -20.18 -19.04
C GLY A 327 -25.03 -20.99 -19.58
N GLN A 328 -23.83 -20.77 -19.04
CA GLN A 328 -22.66 -21.57 -19.41
C GLN A 328 -22.84 -23.03 -18.98
N THR A 329 -23.32 -23.26 -17.77
CA THR A 329 -23.61 -24.61 -17.27
C THR A 329 -24.73 -25.30 -18.08
N ALA A 330 -25.78 -24.54 -18.48
CA ALA A 330 -26.85 -25.07 -19.34
C ALA A 330 -26.31 -25.52 -20.70
N PHE A 331 -25.37 -24.77 -21.27
CA PHE A 331 -24.71 -25.13 -22.53
C PHE A 331 -23.80 -26.36 -22.39
N ILE A 332 -22.94 -26.39 -21.35
CA ILE A 332 -22.04 -27.53 -21.10
C ILE A 332 -22.83 -28.79 -20.84
N SER A 333 -23.88 -28.72 -19.99
CA SER A 333 -24.75 -29.87 -19.68
C SER A 333 -25.34 -30.50 -20.95
N LYS A 334 -25.74 -29.73 -21.96
CA LYS A 334 -26.29 -30.23 -23.21
C LYS A 334 -25.27 -30.85 -24.16
N ASN A 335 -24.00 -30.42 -24.07
CA ASN A 335 -22.95 -30.74 -25.06
C ASN A 335 -21.77 -31.50 -24.42
N LEU A 336 -21.95 -32.27 -23.38
CA LEU A 336 -20.91 -33.07 -22.73
C LEU A 336 -20.20 -34.00 -23.74
N GLY A 337 -18.89 -34.15 -23.62
CA GLY A 337 -18.08 -35.08 -24.38
C GLY A 337 -16.88 -34.51 -25.12
N THR A 338 -16.65 -33.21 -25.12
CA THR A 338 -15.46 -32.57 -25.69
C THR A 338 -14.88 -31.49 -24.78
N ASP A 339 -13.53 -31.42 -24.62
CA ASP A 339 -12.85 -30.44 -23.79
C ASP A 339 -13.16 -29.00 -24.20
N ASP A 340 -13.47 -28.78 -25.47
CA ASP A 340 -13.71 -27.43 -26.00
C ASP A 340 -14.99 -26.77 -25.45
N VAL A 341 -15.94 -27.54 -24.96
CA VAL A 341 -17.27 -27.07 -24.48
C VAL A 341 -17.16 -26.25 -23.19
N PHE A 342 -16.13 -26.50 -22.39
CA PHE A 342 -15.91 -25.78 -21.12
C PHE A 342 -15.48 -24.33 -21.30
N HIS A 343 -15.05 -23.93 -22.48
CA HIS A 343 -14.67 -22.55 -22.75
C HIS A 343 -15.88 -21.68 -23.08
N LEU A 344 -15.96 -20.52 -22.44
CA LEU A 344 -17.07 -19.56 -22.60
C LEU A 344 -17.28 -19.16 -24.08
N SER A 345 -16.23 -19.13 -24.89
CA SER A 345 -16.32 -18.80 -26.31
C SER A 345 -17.19 -19.76 -27.13
N GLU A 346 -17.29 -21.03 -26.72
CA GLU A 346 -18.09 -22.03 -27.40
C GLU A 346 -19.58 -21.97 -27.02
N SER A 347 -19.91 -21.44 -25.83
CA SER A 347 -21.28 -21.24 -25.38
C SER A 347 -22.05 -20.16 -26.15
N ILE A 348 -21.39 -19.44 -27.05
CA ILE A 348 -22.01 -18.38 -27.83
C ILE A 348 -22.73 -18.92 -29.06
N PRO A 349 -24.02 -18.63 -29.22
CA PRO A 349 -24.90 -19.34 -30.13
C PRO A 349 -24.61 -19.13 -31.62
N ASN A 350 -24.02 -18.00 -31.99
CA ASN A 350 -23.78 -17.63 -33.38
C ASN A 350 -22.28 -17.53 -33.69
N LYS A 351 -21.80 -18.19 -34.75
CA LYS A 351 -20.41 -18.19 -35.18
C LYS A 351 -19.84 -16.78 -35.46
N ASN A 352 -20.66 -15.86 -35.95
CA ASN A 352 -20.22 -14.48 -36.18
C ASN A 352 -20.06 -13.73 -34.84
N LEU A 353 -20.97 -13.98 -33.88
CA LEU A 353 -20.86 -13.40 -32.53
C LEU A 353 -19.67 -13.99 -31.78
N GLN A 354 -19.22 -15.21 -32.06
CA GLN A 354 -18.01 -15.78 -31.47
C GLN A 354 -16.75 -14.99 -31.85
N HIS A 355 -16.69 -14.44 -33.07
CA HIS A 355 -15.56 -13.60 -33.49
C HIS A 355 -15.58 -12.24 -32.76
N VAL A 356 -16.76 -11.62 -32.61
CA VAL A 356 -16.93 -10.39 -31.85
C VAL A 356 -16.58 -10.62 -30.38
N PHE A 357 -17.03 -11.77 -29.82
CA PHE A 357 -16.69 -12.15 -28.45
C PHE A 357 -15.18 -12.27 -28.25
N ALA A 358 -14.46 -12.92 -29.17
CA ALA A 358 -13.01 -13.11 -29.06
C ALA A 358 -12.27 -11.76 -28.97
N VAL A 359 -12.69 -10.76 -29.74
CA VAL A 359 -12.10 -9.41 -29.67
C VAL A 359 -12.50 -8.71 -28.36
N LEU A 360 -13.79 -8.76 -28.00
CA LEU A 360 -14.29 -8.10 -26.78
C LEU A 360 -13.70 -8.72 -25.52
N SER A 361 -13.47 -10.04 -25.50
CA SER A 361 -12.83 -10.73 -24.36
C SER A 361 -11.38 -10.29 -24.13
N LEU A 362 -10.63 -9.93 -25.20
CA LEU A 362 -9.28 -9.38 -25.06
C LEU A 362 -9.30 -8.02 -24.35
N PHE A 363 -10.20 -7.13 -24.74
CA PHE A 363 -10.35 -5.84 -24.07
C PHE A 363 -10.82 -6.01 -22.64
N ALA A 364 -11.82 -6.89 -22.40
CA ALA A 364 -12.32 -7.16 -21.06
C ALA A 364 -11.23 -7.76 -20.15
N SER A 365 -10.41 -8.69 -20.65
CA SER A 365 -9.30 -9.29 -19.90
C SER A 365 -8.21 -8.27 -19.56
N ALA A 366 -7.91 -7.34 -20.46
CA ALA A 366 -6.98 -6.23 -20.19
C ALA A 366 -7.51 -5.34 -19.06
N VAL A 367 -8.81 -4.99 -19.08
CA VAL A 367 -9.44 -4.21 -18.00
C VAL A 367 -9.47 -4.99 -16.67
N GLY A 368 -9.80 -6.29 -16.71
CA GLY A 368 -9.80 -7.16 -15.54
C GLY A 368 -8.42 -7.28 -14.89
N SER A 369 -7.37 -7.35 -15.70
CA SER A 369 -5.98 -7.36 -15.25
C SER A 369 -5.58 -6.05 -14.60
N GLN A 370 -6.05 -4.91 -15.13
CA GLN A 370 -5.80 -3.59 -14.58
C GLN A 370 -6.25 -3.46 -13.13
N ALA A 371 -7.44 -3.92 -12.81
CA ALA A 371 -8.00 -3.88 -11.46
C ALA A 371 -7.06 -4.53 -10.42
N THR A 372 -6.48 -5.68 -10.79
CA THR A 372 -5.56 -6.41 -9.90
C THR A 372 -4.21 -5.71 -9.77
N ILE A 373 -3.68 -5.14 -10.85
CA ILE A 373 -2.40 -4.43 -10.84
C ILE A 373 -2.49 -3.19 -9.95
N THR A 374 -3.58 -2.43 -10.03
CA THR A 374 -3.80 -1.25 -9.16
C THR A 374 -3.94 -1.63 -7.70
N ALA A 375 -4.66 -2.71 -7.38
CA ALA A 375 -4.74 -3.24 -6.02
C ALA A 375 -3.35 -3.63 -5.48
N GLY A 376 -2.50 -4.26 -6.30
CA GLY A 376 -1.12 -4.58 -5.94
C GLY A 376 -0.27 -3.35 -5.63
N PHE A 377 -0.36 -2.28 -6.44
CA PHE A 377 0.35 -1.03 -6.15
C PHE A 377 -0.15 -0.35 -4.87
N SER A 378 -1.46 -0.38 -4.61
CA SER A 378 -2.03 0.16 -3.38
C SER A 378 -1.50 -0.57 -2.13
N ILE A 379 -1.45 -1.91 -2.17
CA ILE A 379 -0.89 -2.72 -1.09
C ILE A 379 0.61 -2.45 -0.89
N ILE A 380 1.40 -2.35 -1.97
CA ILE A 380 2.83 -2.01 -1.86
C ILE A 380 3.02 -0.65 -1.20
N ASN A 381 2.22 0.35 -1.58
CA ASN A 381 2.28 1.68 -0.98
C ASN A 381 1.95 1.64 0.53
N GLN A 382 0.91 0.90 0.93
CA GLN A 382 0.55 0.71 2.33
C GLN A 382 1.67 -0.01 3.10
N CYS A 383 2.27 -1.07 2.52
CA CYS A 383 3.38 -1.80 3.12
C CYS A 383 4.63 -0.94 3.28
N GLN A 384 4.95 -0.11 2.28
CA GLN A 384 6.09 0.81 2.32
C GLN A 384 5.89 1.90 3.38
N ALA A 385 4.69 2.45 3.48
CA ALA A 385 4.37 3.47 4.48
C ALA A 385 4.45 2.93 5.93
N LEU A 386 4.32 1.62 6.12
CA LEU A 386 4.43 0.96 7.42
C LEU A 386 5.77 0.23 7.63
N ASP A 387 6.81 0.62 6.89
CA ASP A 387 8.17 0.07 6.95
C ASP A 387 8.24 -1.46 6.77
N CYS A 388 7.29 -2.03 6.01
CA CYS A 388 7.23 -3.46 5.69
C CYS A 388 7.65 -3.78 4.24
N PHE A 389 8.01 -2.78 3.43
CA PHE A 389 8.46 -2.96 2.04
C PHE A 389 9.59 -1.98 1.71
N PRO A 390 10.53 -2.35 0.82
CA PRO A 390 11.64 -1.47 0.41
C PRO A 390 11.19 -0.12 -0.14
N ARG A 391 12.05 0.89 -0.03
CA ARG A 391 11.79 2.25 -0.50
C ARG A 391 11.82 2.34 -2.02
N VAL A 392 10.67 2.12 -2.65
CA VAL A 392 10.46 2.24 -4.10
C VAL A 392 9.83 3.59 -4.47
N LYS A 393 9.95 3.98 -5.74
CA LYS A 393 9.31 5.20 -6.23
C LYS A 393 7.79 5.00 -6.31
N VAL A 394 7.04 5.77 -5.56
CA VAL A 394 5.57 5.85 -5.66
C VAL A 394 5.22 7.15 -6.38
N VAL A 395 4.42 7.07 -7.43
CA VAL A 395 3.94 8.20 -8.21
C VAL A 395 2.43 8.31 -8.03
N HIS A 396 1.97 9.42 -7.48
CA HIS A 396 0.54 9.72 -7.39
C HIS A 396 0.02 10.17 -8.75
N THR A 397 -0.95 9.45 -9.31
CA THR A 397 -1.47 9.70 -10.65
C THR A 397 -2.64 10.68 -10.67
N SER A 398 -3.19 11.05 -9.51
CA SER A 398 -4.32 11.98 -9.38
C SER A 398 -4.15 12.88 -8.16
N GLU A 399 -4.28 14.19 -8.36
CA GLU A 399 -4.32 15.18 -7.26
C GLU A 399 -5.65 15.12 -6.47
N LYS A 400 -6.75 14.71 -7.14
CA LYS A 400 -8.10 14.71 -6.56
C LYS A 400 -8.40 13.46 -5.74
N VAL A 401 -7.76 12.33 -6.05
CA VAL A 401 -7.95 11.03 -5.39
C VAL A 401 -6.61 10.54 -4.90
N ARG A 402 -6.34 10.74 -3.62
CA ARG A 402 -5.03 10.43 -2.98
C ARG A 402 -4.63 8.95 -3.00
N GLY A 403 -5.58 8.03 -3.21
CA GLY A 403 -5.33 6.59 -3.23
C GLY A 403 -4.79 6.02 -4.55
N GLN A 404 -4.78 6.80 -5.65
CA GLN A 404 -4.33 6.31 -6.95
C GLN A 404 -2.82 6.44 -7.09
N VAL A 405 -2.14 5.30 -6.97
CA VAL A 405 -0.68 5.21 -7.00
C VAL A 405 -0.19 4.35 -8.15
N TYR A 406 0.99 4.67 -8.68
CA TYR A 406 1.74 3.91 -9.65
C TYR A 406 3.16 3.67 -9.13
N VAL A 407 3.61 2.43 -9.18
CA VAL A 407 4.95 2.02 -8.71
C VAL A 407 5.75 1.47 -9.89
N PRO A 408 6.61 2.30 -10.55
CA PRO A 408 7.32 1.89 -11.76
C PRO A 408 8.16 0.62 -11.59
N ASP A 409 8.93 0.55 -10.49
CA ASP A 409 9.83 -0.57 -10.23
C ASP A 409 9.07 -1.89 -10.09
N ALA A 410 7.98 -1.89 -9.30
CA ALA A 410 7.12 -3.06 -9.15
C ALA A 410 6.40 -3.44 -10.45
N ASN A 411 6.01 -2.46 -11.26
CA ASN A 411 5.32 -2.69 -12.53
C ASN A 411 6.17 -3.53 -13.50
N TRP A 412 7.47 -3.21 -13.65
CA TRP A 412 8.37 -3.98 -14.51
C TRP A 412 8.63 -5.38 -13.96
N VAL A 413 8.75 -5.52 -12.64
CA VAL A 413 8.89 -6.84 -12.00
C VAL A 413 7.64 -7.69 -12.23
N PHE A 414 6.44 -7.13 -12.03
CA PHE A 414 5.18 -7.84 -12.28
C PHE A 414 5.04 -8.25 -13.74
N MET A 415 5.43 -7.39 -14.69
CA MET A 415 5.44 -7.72 -16.11
C MET A 415 6.34 -8.93 -16.38
N ALA A 416 7.58 -8.89 -15.89
CA ALA A 416 8.54 -9.97 -16.12
C ALA A 416 8.05 -11.30 -15.53
N LEU A 417 7.50 -11.28 -14.29
CA LEU A 417 6.97 -12.46 -13.62
C LEU A 417 5.71 -12.99 -14.33
N SER A 418 4.78 -12.12 -14.76
CA SER A 418 3.58 -12.53 -15.51
C SER A 418 3.91 -13.15 -16.86
N LEU A 419 4.90 -12.60 -17.57
CA LEU A 419 5.42 -13.20 -18.80
C LEU A 419 6.07 -14.56 -18.55
N ALA A 420 6.88 -14.69 -17.50
CA ALA A 420 7.52 -15.95 -17.13
C ALA A 420 6.47 -17.04 -16.81
N VAL A 421 5.41 -16.70 -16.07
CA VAL A 421 4.31 -17.61 -15.78
C VAL A 421 3.56 -18.03 -17.05
N THR A 422 3.23 -17.07 -17.93
CA THR A 422 2.50 -17.33 -19.18
C THR A 422 3.30 -18.20 -20.17
N ILE A 423 4.59 -17.93 -20.31
CA ILE A 423 5.47 -18.71 -21.21
C ILE A 423 5.78 -20.08 -20.60
N GLY A 424 5.91 -20.16 -19.28
CA GLY A 424 6.25 -21.40 -18.59
C GLY A 424 5.12 -22.43 -18.65
N PHE A 425 3.90 -22.04 -18.31
CA PHE A 425 2.77 -22.96 -18.24
C PHE A 425 2.04 -23.15 -19.58
N ARG A 426 1.83 -22.11 -20.35
CA ARG A 426 1.13 -22.09 -21.65
C ARG A 426 -0.31 -22.65 -21.62
N ASP A 427 -0.83 -22.92 -20.46
CA ASP A 427 -2.15 -23.50 -20.20
C ASP A 427 -2.82 -22.79 -19.03
N ILE A 428 -4.15 -22.65 -19.09
CA ILE A 428 -4.96 -21.96 -18.10
C ILE A 428 -5.06 -22.76 -16.80
N SER A 429 -5.18 -24.12 -16.89
CA SER A 429 -5.49 -24.97 -15.73
C SER A 429 -4.43 -24.87 -14.62
N PRO A 430 -3.11 -24.97 -14.86
CA PRO A 430 -2.10 -24.83 -13.81
C PRO A 430 -2.08 -23.43 -13.17
N ILE A 431 -2.24 -22.38 -13.99
CA ILE A 431 -2.26 -20.98 -13.51
C ILE A 431 -3.53 -20.76 -12.65
N GLY A 432 -4.67 -21.32 -13.07
CA GLY A 432 -5.92 -21.29 -12.32
C GLY A 432 -5.79 -21.94 -10.94
N LYS A 433 -5.12 -23.09 -10.84
CA LYS A 433 -4.85 -23.77 -9.55
C LYS A 433 -3.97 -22.93 -8.62
N ALA A 434 -2.94 -22.25 -9.16
CA ALA A 434 -2.10 -21.31 -8.40
C ALA A 434 -2.92 -20.09 -7.92
N THR A 435 -3.71 -19.50 -8.81
CA THR A 435 -4.56 -18.35 -8.49
C THR A 435 -5.63 -18.72 -7.44
N GLY A 436 -6.26 -19.90 -7.56
CA GLY A 436 -7.24 -20.41 -6.59
C GLY A 436 -6.64 -20.54 -5.19
N LEU A 437 -5.40 -21.03 -5.07
CA LEU A 437 -4.70 -21.13 -3.79
C LEU A 437 -4.40 -19.72 -3.22
N ALA A 438 -3.97 -18.76 -4.06
CA ALA A 438 -3.70 -17.39 -3.63
C ALA A 438 -4.97 -16.72 -3.05
N ILE A 439 -6.10 -16.86 -3.75
CA ILE A 439 -7.39 -16.30 -3.35
C ILE A 439 -7.84 -16.90 -2.01
N THR A 440 -7.80 -18.22 -1.86
CA THR A 440 -8.26 -18.89 -0.63
C THR A 440 -7.41 -18.55 0.57
N CYS A 441 -6.09 -18.50 0.42
CA CYS A 441 -5.20 -18.06 1.49
C CYS A 441 -5.45 -16.59 1.87
N GLY A 442 -5.57 -15.69 0.89
CA GLY A 442 -5.88 -14.27 1.13
C GLY A 442 -7.19 -14.09 1.89
N MET A 443 -8.25 -14.77 1.46
CA MET A 443 -9.55 -14.68 2.12
C MET A 443 -9.56 -15.22 3.54
N LEU A 444 -8.83 -16.31 3.82
CA LEU A 444 -8.71 -16.86 5.18
C LEU A 444 -7.97 -15.88 6.10
N VAL A 445 -6.90 -15.24 5.61
CA VAL A 445 -6.20 -14.19 6.35
C VAL A 445 -7.13 -13.03 6.67
N THR A 446 -7.90 -12.56 5.68
CA THR A 446 -8.89 -11.49 5.87
C THR A 446 -9.96 -11.89 6.88
N THR A 447 -10.42 -13.15 6.89
CA THR A 447 -11.37 -13.67 7.88
C THR A 447 -10.77 -13.65 9.29
N CYS A 448 -9.52 -14.06 9.45
CA CYS A 448 -8.82 -14.00 10.74
C CYS A 448 -8.68 -12.57 11.25
N LEU A 449 -8.18 -11.65 10.41
CA LEU A 449 -8.03 -10.23 10.79
C LEU A 449 -9.37 -9.57 11.06
N MET A 450 -10.40 -9.87 10.25
CA MET A 450 -11.74 -9.33 10.43
C MET A 450 -12.40 -9.81 11.72
N SER A 451 -12.19 -11.07 12.13
CA SER A 451 -12.67 -11.56 13.42
C SER A 451 -12.10 -10.77 14.59
N LEU A 452 -10.79 -10.40 14.51
CA LEU A 452 -10.17 -9.54 15.50
C LEU A 452 -10.72 -8.10 15.47
N VAL A 453 -11.01 -7.55 14.28
CA VAL A 453 -11.64 -6.23 14.13
C VAL A 453 -13.05 -6.21 14.74
N ILE A 454 -13.85 -7.26 14.54
CA ILE A 454 -15.19 -7.38 15.16
C ILE A 454 -15.09 -7.36 16.68
N ALA A 455 -14.08 -8.04 17.23
CA ALA A 455 -13.90 -8.13 18.69
C ALA A 455 -13.31 -6.84 19.29
N LEU A 456 -12.31 -6.20 18.62
CA LEU A 456 -11.52 -5.10 19.18
C LEU A 456 -12.02 -3.71 18.77
N ASN A 457 -12.35 -3.55 17.48
CA ASN A 457 -12.76 -2.25 16.93
C ASN A 457 -14.27 -2.03 17.01
N TRP A 458 -15.06 -3.04 16.66
CA TRP A 458 -16.54 -2.92 16.73
C TRP A 458 -17.10 -3.22 18.12
N GLU A 459 -16.25 -3.57 19.08
CA GLU A 459 -16.63 -3.87 20.48
C GLU A 459 -17.78 -4.89 20.61
N LYS A 460 -17.89 -5.80 19.65
CA LYS A 460 -18.93 -6.85 19.70
C LYS A 460 -18.47 -8.01 20.57
N SER A 461 -19.46 -8.81 21.02
CA SER A 461 -19.18 -10.00 21.83
C SER A 461 -18.18 -10.92 21.13
N LEU A 462 -17.23 -11.49 21.89
CA LEU A 462 -16.30 -12.51 21.42
C LEU A 462 -17.03 -13.72 20.78
N PHE A 463 -18.26 -13.98 21.21
CA PHE A 463 -19.10 -15.02 20.60
C PHE A 463 -19.44 -14.70 19.15
N ILE A 464 -19.79 -13.45 18.82
CA ILE A 464 -20.09 -13.01 17.44
C ILE A 464 -18.82 -13.11 16.57
N SER A 465 -17.69 -12.70 17.11
CA SER A 465 -16.39 -12.82 16.44
C SER A 465 -16.04 -14.29 16.16
N ALA A 466 -16.20 -15.15 17.15
CA ALA A 466 -15.98 -16.59 17.01
C ALA A 466 -16.94 -17.23 16.01
N CYS A 467 -18.23 -16.88 16.04
CA CYS A 467 -19.23 -17.36 15.06
C CYS A 467 -18.85 -16.93 13.64
N PHE A 468 -18.40 -15.70 13.44
CA PHE A 468 -17.92 -15.21 12.15
C PHE A 468 -16.70 -16.03 11.66
N LEU A 469 -15.70 -16.19 12.52
CA LEU A 469 -14.50 -16.95 12.20
C LEU A 469 -14.81 -18.42 11.89
N LEU A 470 -15.63 -19.07 12.70
CA LEU A 470 -15.98 -20.48 12.51
C LEU A 470 -16.84 -20.68 11.25
N PHE A 471 -17.82 -19.82 10.99
CA PHE A 471 -18.70 -19.96 9.83
C PHE A 471 -17.95 -19.73 8.51
N PHE A 472 -17.33 -18.57 8.33
CA PHE A 472 -16.61 -18.27 7.09
C PHE A 472 -15.27 -19.01 7.01
N GLY A 473 -14.57 -19.14 8.10
CA GLY A 473 -13.29 -19.87 8.17
C GLY A 473 -13.43 -21.36 7.84
N SER A 474 -14.51 -22.03 8.25
CA SER A 474 -14.75 -23.44 7.88
C SER A 474 -14.98 -23.61 6.37
N ILE A 475 -15.76 -22.71 5.74
CA ILE A 475 -16.00 -22.75 4.30
C ILE A 475 -14.68 -22.50 3.54
N GLU A 476 -13.92 -21.52 3.96
CA GLU A 476 -12.64 -21.17 3.33
C GLU A 476 -11.57 -22.24 3.57
N ALA A 477 -11.56 -22.90 4.74
CA ALA A 477 -10.69 -24.02 5.01
C ALA A 477 -10.98 -25.22 4.10
N VAL A 478 -12.26 -25.47 3.77
CA VAL A 478 -12.65 -26.47 2.77
C VAL A 478 -12.03 -26.12 1.42
N TYR A 479 -12.19 -24.90 0.93
CA TYR A 479 -11.59 -24.46 -0.32
C TYR A 479 -10.05 -24.46 -0.29
N LEU A 480 -9.44 -24.10 0.83
CA LEU A 480 -8.00 -24.20 0.99
C LEU A 480 -7.52 -25.64 0.88
N SER A 481 -8.21 -26.59 1.52
CA SER A 481 -7.87 -28.02 1.43
C SER A 481 -7.92 -28.54 -0.01
N THR A 482 -8.92 -28.12 -0.79
CA THR A 482 -9.05 -28.52 -2.20
C THR A 482 -7.94 -27.91 -3.06
N SER A 483 -7.58 -26.66 -2.81
CA SER A 483 -6.51 -25.97 -3.53
C SER A 483 -5.13 -26.58 -3.22
N LEU A 484 -4.90 -27.03 -1.98
CA LEU A 484 -3.67 -27.73 -1.57
C LEU A 484 -3.52 -29.11 -2.21
N LEU A 485 -4.59 -29.84 -2.47
CA LEU A 485 -4.54 -31.11 -3.21
C LEU A 485 -4.03 -30.96 -4.65
N ASN A 486 -4.23 -29.77 -5.22
CA ASN A 486 -3.75 -29.41 -6.55
C ASN A 486 -2.33 -28.82 -6.56
N PHE A 487 -1.59 -28.92 -5.44
CA PHE A 487 -0.27 -28.31 -5.28
C PHE A 487 0.70 -28.68 -6.43
N PHE A 488 0.85 -29.99 -6.69
CA PHE A 488 1.78 -30.47 -7.74
C PHE A 488 1.27 -30.23 -9.17
N HIS A 489 0.01 -29.83 -9.36
CA HIS A 489 -0.60 -29.58 -10.66
C HIS A 489 -0.57 -28.08 -11.06
N GLY A 490 0.37 -27.30 -10.53
CA GLY A 490 0.58 -25.89 -10.87
C GLY A 490 0.60 -24.93 -9.70
N ALA A 491 -0.06 -25.25 -8.57
CA ALA A 491 -0.13 -24.36 -7.41
C ALA A 491 1.24 -24.11 -6.73
N TRP A 492 2.26 -24.94 -6.98
CA TRP A 492 3.65 -24.73 -6.51
C TRP A 492 4.25 -23.40 -6.95
N CYS A 493 3.81 -22.86 -8.12
CA CYS A 493 4.26 -21.56 -8.61
C CYS A 493 3.94 -20.43 -7.61
N LEU A 494 2.77 -20.46 -6.97
CA LEU A 494 2.42 -19.52 -5.92
C LEU A 494 3.40 -19.58 -4.76
N MET A 495 3.87 -20.77 -4.37
CA MET A 495 4.81 -20.89 -3.25
C MET A 495 6.15 -20.22 -3.55
N ILE A 496 6.60 -20.25 -4.81
CA ILE A 496 7.81 -19.53 -5.22
C ILE A 496 7.57 -18.00 -5.13
N LEU A 497 6.44 -17.52 -5.64
CA LEU A 497 6.10 -16.09 -5.55
C LEU A 497 5.93 -15.65 -4.09
N LEU A 498 5.24 -16.45 -3.27
CA LEU A 498 5.07 -16.19 -1.85
C LEU A 498 6.42 -16.11 -1.13
N LEU A 499 7.31 -17.09 -1.37
CA LEU A 499 8.64 -17.11 -0.74
C LEU A 499 9.46 -15.89 -1.15
N LEU A 500 9.40 -15.49 -2.43
CA LEU A 500 10.07 -14.31 -2.95
C LEU A 500 9.60 -13.03 -2.23
N PHE A 501 8.30 -12.75 -2.26
CA PHE A 501 7.76 -11.53 -1.68
C PHE A 501 7.83 -11.53 -0.15
N MET A 502 7.60 -12.67 0.50
CA MET A 502 7.73 -12.80 1.94
C MET A 502 9.17 -12.55 2.39
N THR A 503 10.17 -13.08 1.66
CA THR A 503 11.59 -12.84 1.97
C THR A 503 11.92 -11.35 1.86
N ILE A 504 11.44 -10.66 0.81
CA ILE A 504 11.64 -9.22 0.63
C ILE A 504 11.05 -8.46 1.82
N MET A 505 9.77 -8.72 2.15
CA MET A 505 9.06 -7.98 3.18
C MET A 505 9.61 -8.26 4.59
N VAL A 506 9.85 -9.52 4.94
CA VAL A 506 10.37 -9.90 6.25
C VAL A 506 11.80 -9.39 6.44
N SER A 507 12.66 -9.51 5.42
CA SER A 507 14.05 -9.02 5.50
C SER A 507 14.08 -7.51 5.68
N TRP A 508 13.23 -6.78 4.94
CA TRP A 508 13.14 -5.33 5.06
C TRP A 508 12.68 -4.91 6.44
N HIS A 509 11.54 -5.45 6.90
CA HIS A 509 10.99 -5.14 8.22
C HIS A 509 11.96 -5.49 9.36
N TYR A 510 12.59 -6.68 9.30
CA TYR A 510 13.56 -7.10 10.30
C TYR A 510 14.80 -6.20 10.34
N GLY A 511 15.34 -5.84 9.17
CA GLY A 511 16.48 -4.94 9.05
C GLY A 511 16.19 -3.54 9.58
N THR A 512 15.05 -2.95 9.17
CA THR A 512 14.61 -1.64 9.65
C THR A 512 14.37 -1.62 11.15
N LEU A 513 13.76 -2.68 11.69
CA LEU A 513 13.55 -2.85 13.14
C LEU A 513 14.88 -2.88 13.90
N LYS A 514 15.86 -3.68 13.42
CA LYS A 514 17.16 -3.78 14.05
C LYS A 514 17.97 -2.48 13.96
N LYS A 515 17.88 -1.76 12.86
CA LYS A 515 18.48 -0.44 12.71
C LYS A 515 17.91 0.54 13.75
N TYR A 516 16.59 0.58 13.87
CA TYR A 516 15.92 1.45 14.83
C TYR A 516 16.26 1.08 16.30
N GLU A 517 16.29 -0.21 16.64
CA GLU A 517 16.71 -0.67 17.98
C GLU A 517 18.14 -0.22 18.30
N PHE A 518 19.05 -0.35 17.34
CA PHE A 518 20.43 0.09 17.48
C PHE A 518 20.54 1.62 17.70
N ASP A 519 19.82 2.41 16.89
CA ASP A 519 19.84 3.87 17.00
C ASP A 519 19.29 4.34 18.36
N ILE A 520 18.27 3.65 18.91
CA ILE A 520 17.76 3.94 20.26
C ILE A 520 18.76 3.58 21.36
N GLU A 521 19.41 2.44 21.25
CA GLU A 521 20.36 1.98 22.27
C GLU A 521 21.63 2.85 22.33
N ASN A 522 22.05 3.43 21.21
CA ASN A 522 23.25 4.24 21.09
C ASN A 522 22.98 5.76 21.11
N LYS A 523 21.74 6.19 21.35
CA LYS A 523 21.44 7.60 21.53
C LYS A 523 22.13 8.18 22.76
N VAL A 524 22.56 9.43 22.68
CA VAL A 524 23.20 10.15 23.77
C VAL A 524 22.18 11.07 24.45
N SER A 525 22.36 11.30 25.77
CA SER A 525 21.50 12.21 26.51
C SER A 525 21.71 13.66 26.11
N VAL A 526 20.69 14.48 26.28
CA VAL A 526 20.77 15.93 26.03
C VAL A 526 21.74 16.61 26.98
N GLU A 527 21.85 16.10 28.22
CA GLU A 527 22.77 16.59 29.23
C GLU A 527 24.23 16.54 28.75
N TRP A 528 24.58 15.49 28.00
CA TRP A 528 25.92 15.40 27.38
C TRP A 528 26.24 16.62 26.50
N LEU A 529 25.29 17.09 25.69
CA LEU A 529 25.53 18.26 24.83
C LEU A 529 25.63 19.57 25.64
N THR A 530 24.87 19.69 26.73
CA THR A 530 24.89 20.87 27.60
C THR A 530 26.13 20.93 28.46
N ASP A 531 26.63 19.80 28.97
CA ASP A 531 27.82 19.74 29.80
C ASP A 531 29.12 20.01 29.02
N TYR A 532 29.14 19.58 27.76
CA TYR A 532 30.30 19.72 26.90
C TYR A 532 30.39 21.06 26.14
N SER A 533 29.28 21.78 25.97
CA SER A 533 29.24 22.98 25.15
C SER A 533 30.18 24.16 25.62
N PRO A 534 30.35 24.42 26.91
CA PRO A 534 31.24 25.51 27.35
C PRO A 534 32.73 25.21 27.21
N GLY A 535 33.14 23.93 27.14
CA GLY A 535 34.57 23.52 27.25
C GLY A 535 35.21 22.99 25.97
N LEU A 536 34.42 22.65 24.94
CA LEU A 536 34.94 21.93 23.75
C LEU A 536 35.53 22.85 22.66
N GLY A 537 35.48 24.16 22.80
CA GLY A 537 35.95 25.08 21.75
C GLY A 537 35.16 24.93 20.45
N VAL A 538 33.90 24.47 20.52
CA VAL A 538 33.04 24.24 19.36
C VAL A 538 32.59 25.59 18.82
N SER A 539 32.94 25.87 17.56
CA SER A 539 32.55 27.09 16.87
C SER A 539 31.10 26.99 16.36
N ARG A 540 30.32 28.07 16.56
CA ARG A 540 28.96 28.15 15.97
C ARG A 540 29.04 28.94 14.67
N VAL A 541 28.62 28.30 13.59
CA VAL A 541 28.59 28.89 12.24
C VAL A 541 27.19 29.50 12.00
N PRO A 542 27.09 30.67 11.38
CA PRO A 542 25.79 31.23 11.01
C PRO A 542 24.99 30.26 10.15
N GLY A 543 23.67 30.23 10.36
CA GLY A 543 22.78 29.38 9.59
C GLY A 543 21.97 28.34 10.41
N ILE A 544 21.14 27.55 9.72
CA ILE A 544 20.32 26.50 10.29
C ILE A 544 20.87 25.15 9.86
N GLY A 545 21.10 24.25 10.82
CA GLY A 545 21.45 22.84 10.58
C GLY A 545 20.25 21.93 10.80
N PHE A 546 19.77 21.27 9.74
CA PHE A 546 18.76 20.23 9.82
C PHE A 546 19.43 18.87 10.00
N ILE A 547 19.12 18.19 11.10
CA ILE A 547 19.69 16.90 11.46
C ILE A 547 18.60 15.84 11.33
N TYR A 548 18.69 15.02 10.29
CA TYR A 548 17.72 13.96 10.03
C TYR A 548 18.05 12.69 10.82
N SER A 549 17.08 12.21 11.60
CA SER A 549 17.24 11.02 12.43
C SER A 549 15.91 10.31 12.64
N ASP A 550 15.94 8.98 12.70
CA ASP A 550 14.78 8.16 13.07
C ASP A 550 14.51 8.15 14.59
N VAL A 551 15.44 8.71 15.38
CA VAL A 551 15.37 8.77 16.85
C VAL A 551 14.50 9.93 17.30
N VAL A 552 13.46 9.62 18.08
CA VAL A 552 12.47 10.59 18.57
C VAL A 552 12.93 11.28 19.86
N THR A 553 13.84 10.66 20.63
CA THR A 553 14.31 11.17 21.94
C THR A 553 15.83 11.05 22.03
N GLY A 554 16.49 11.97 22.74
CA GLY A 554 17.96 12.00 22.84
C GLY A 554 18.64 12.53 21.58
N ILE A 555 19.95 12.48 21.55
CA ILE A 555 20.78 12.95 20.43
C ILE A 555 21.27 11.72 19.64
N PRO A 556 21.13 11.71 18.31
CA PRO A 556 21.61 10.61 17.49
C PRO A 556 23.12 10.39 17.63
N ALA A 557 23.58 9.14 17.70
CA ALA A 557 24.98 8.80 17.85
C ALA A 557 25.87 9.40 16.73
N PHE A 558 25.38 9.45 15.50
CA PHE A 558 26.18 9.99 14.40
C PHE A 558 26.50 11.49 14.59
N PHE A 559 25.58 12.24 15.21
CA PHE A 559 25.79 13.65 15.47
C PHE A 559 26.87 13.91 16.53
N THR A 560 26.97 13.04 17.53
CA THR A 560 28.05 13.12 18.52
C THR A 560 29.43 12.87 17.90
N HIS A 561 29.52 11.85 17.03
CA HIS A 561 30.74 11.59 16.25
C HIS A 561 31.07 12.73 15.29
N PHE A 562 30.05 13.32 14.67
CA PHE A 562 30.24 14.50 13.79
C PHE A 562 30.89 15.66 14.57
N ILE A 563 30.33 16.03 15.74
CA ILE A 563 30.85 17.12 16.57
C ILE A 563 32.28 16.83 17.08
N THR A 564 32.56 15.57 17.42
CA THR A 564 33.88 15.16 17.90
C THR A 564 34.96 15.34 16.82
N ASN A 565 34.62 15.03 15.56
CA ASN A 565 35.55 15.10 14.44
C ASN A 565 35.62 16.50 13.80
N LEU A 566 34.52 17.25 13.79
CA LEU A 566 34.38 18.59 13.26
C LEU A 566 33.77 19.50 14.35
N PRO A 567 34.59 20.19 15.16
CA PRO A 567 34.09 20.98 16.28
C PRO A 567 33.43 22.27 15.81
N ALA A 568 32.49 22.17 14.90
CA ALA A 568 31.70 23.28 14.39
C ALA A 568 30.27 22.84 14.09
N PHE A 569 29.28 23.64 14.49
CA PHE A 569 27.90 23.42 14.12
C PHE A 569 27.12 24.74 14.01
N HIS A 570 25.97 24.71 13.37
CA HIS A 570 25.15 25.89 13.07
C HIS A 570 24.55 26.51 14.34
N GLN A 571 24.26 27.81 14.27
CA GLN A 571 23.68 28.59 15.39
C GLN A 571 22.34 28.03 15.83
N VAL A 572 21.51 27.58 14.87
CA VAL A 572 20.22 26.92 15.11
C VAL A 572 20.32 25.49 14.64
N LEU A 573 19.99 24.53 15.51
CA LEU A 573 19.94 23.13 15.19
C LEU A 573 18.50 22.62 15.27
N ILE A 574 18.07 21.89 14.25
CA ILE A 574 16.73 21.30 14.19
C ILE A 574 16.85 19.80 13.92
N PHE A 575 16.56 19.01 14.95
CA PHE A 575 16.44 17.56 14.78
C PHE A 575 15.10 17.22 14.12
N VAL A 576 15.15 16.66 12.92
CA VAL A 576 13.97 16.29 12.13
C VAL A 576 13.81 14.78 12.12
N SER A 577 12.66 14.30 12.55
CA SER A 577 12.31 12.88 12.54
C SER A 577 11.01 12.66 11.79
N PHE A 578 11.01 11.72 10.86
CA PHE A 578 9.80 11.29 10.15
C PHE A 578 9.18 10.09 10.85
N LYS A 579 7.88 10.16 11.16
CA LYS A 579 7.15 9.09 11.84
C LYS A 579 5.91 8.71 11.06
N SER A 580 5.92 7.50 10.50
CA SER A 580 4.71 6.91 9.95
C SER A 580 3.82 6.41 11.08
N LEU A 581 2.54 6.79 11.05
CA LEU A 581 1.54 6.32 11.99
C LEU A 581 0.56 5.37 11.28
N PRO A 582 0.00 4.39 11.98
CA PRO A 582 -1.02 3.49 11.43
C PRO A 582 -2.38 4.20 11.33
N VAL A 583 -2.42 5.30 10.58
CA VAL A 583 -3.62 6.08 10.26
C VAL A 583 -3.58 6.43 8.79
N PRO A 584 -4.74 6.59 8.10
CA PRO A 584 -4.75 6.92 6.68
C PRO A 584 -4.13 8.29 6.39
N CYS A 585 -4.58 9.32 7.06
CA CYS A 585 -4.12 10.70 6.87
C CYS A 585 -4.00 11.43 8.21
N ILE A 586 -3.07 12.38 8.27
CA ILE A 586 -2.93 13.28 9.41
C ILE A 586 -3.26 14.70 8.92
N PRO A 587 -4.17 15.42 9.59
CA PRO A 587 -4.46 16.81 9.28
C PRO A 587 -3.19 17.67 9.34
N GLU A 588 -3.09 18.67 8.48
CA GLU A 588 -1.89 19.52 8.40
C GLU A 588 -1.58 20.25 9.70
N ASN A 589 -2.61 20.66 10.43
CA ASN A 589 -2.47 21.28 11.75
C ASN A 589 -1.92 20.35 12.84
N GLN A 590 -1.97 19.02 12.64
CA GLN A 590 -1.47 18.02 13.60
C GLN A 590 -0.23 17.28 13.10
N ARG A 591 0.28 17.67 11.94
CA ARG A 591 1.42 16.99 11.28
C ARG A 591 2.73 17.24 12.00
N TYR A 592 2.94 18.42 12.56
CA TYR A 592 4.19 18.84 13.19
C TYR A 592 4.08 18.81 14.70
N LEU A 593 4.98 18.07 15.32
CA LEU A 593 5.16 18.03 16.78
C LEU A 593 6.50 18.68 17.08
N VAL A 594 6.49 19.85 17.70
CA VAL A 594 7.68 20.67 17.94
C VAL A 594 7.99 20.73 19.43
N GLY A 595 9.26 20.70 19.77
CA GLY A 595 9.76 20.86 21.14
C GLY A 595 11.17 21.42 21.16
N ARG A 596 11.57 21.97 22.29
CA ARG A 596 12.93 22.43 22.55
C ARG A 596 13.79 21.33 23.14
N VAL A 597 15.05 21.30 22.81
CA VAL A 597 16.04 20.35 23.34
C VAL A 597 17.08 21.12 24.13
N GLY A 598 17.07 21.02 25.46
CA GLY A 598 17.99 21.73 26.33
C GLY A 598 17.61 23.20 26.60
N PRO A 599 18.56 23.99 27.16
CA PRO A 599 18.35 25.39 27.51
C PRO A 599 18.09 26.31 26.29
N ARG A 600 17.38 27.41 26.49
CA ARG A 600 17.05 28.41 25.45
C ARG A 600 18.27 28.95 24.71
N GLU A 601 19.38 29.11 25.40
CA GLU A 601 20.62 29.69 24.86
C GLU A 601 21.22 28.85 23.73
N TYR A 602 20.97 27.53 23.73
CA TYR A 602 21.54 26.61 22.73
C TYR A 602 20.78 26.61 21.40
N LYS A 603 19.53 27.11 21.35
CA LYS A 603 18.69 27.18 20.11
C LYS A 603 18.60 25.86 19.38
N ILE A 604 18.34 24.80 20.15
CA ILE A 604 18.19 23.44 19.63
C ILE A 604 16.73 23.05 19.72
N TYR A 605 16.17 22.69 18.56
CA TYR A 605 14.77 22.30 18.42
C TYR A 605 14.64 20.88 17.89
N ARG A 606 13.53 20.26 18.18
CA ARG A 606 13.15 18.96 17.63
C ARG A 606 11.80 19.10 16.95
N CYS A 607 11.71 18.61 15.71
CA CYS A 607 10.49 18.56 14.95
C CYS A 607 10.22 17.12 14.53
N ILE A 608 9.12 16.53 15.02
CA ILE A 608 8.67 15.21 14.58
C ILE A 608 7.55 15.43 13.58
N MET A 609 7.79 15.01 12.34
CA MET A 609 6.82 15.04 11.27
C MET A 609 6.07 13.72 11.24
N ARG A 610 4.74 13.80 11.38
CA ARG A 610 3.86 12.63 11.39
C ARG A 610 3.13 12.50 10.08
N TYR A 611 3.12 11.29 9.54
CA TYR A 611 2.43 10.96 8.28
C TYR A 611 1.56 9.73 8.44
N GLY A 612 0.39 9.76 7.81
CA GLY A 612 -0.43 8.59 7.59
C GLY A 612 0.04 7.82 6.34
N TYR A 613 -0.41 6.58 6.16
CA TYR A 613 -0.01 5.76 5.02
C TYR A 613 -0.56 6.23 3.65
N ARG A 614 -1.48 7.21 3.63
CA ARG A 614 -1.97 7.91 2.44
C ARG A 614 -1.35 9.28 2.21
N ASP A 615 -0.68 9.81 3.24
CA ASP A 615 -0.09 11.14 3.13
C ASP A 615 1.11 11.09 2.19
N ASN A 616 1.19 12.10 1.33
CA ASN A 616 2.33 12.26 0.44
C ASN A 616 3.43 13.06 1.17
N VAL A 617 4.55 12.41 1.43
CA VAL A 617 5.70 13.05 2.10
C VAL A 617 6.41 14.04 1.15
N ARG A 618 6.12 13.98 -0.16
CA ARG A 618 6.91 14.62 -1.21
C ARG A 618 6.33 15.91 -1.78
N ASP A 619 5.04 16.18 -1.54
CA ASP A 619 4.34 17.28 -2.23
C ASP A 619 4.57 18.66 -1.61
N THR A 620 5.35 18.75 -0.54
CA THR A 620 5.70 20.04 0.04
C THR A 620 7.13 20.40 -0.35
N ASP A 621 7.31 21.04 -1.49
CA ASP A 621 8.58 21.70 -1.86
C ASP A 621 9.01 22.74 -0.80
N ASP A 622 8.09 23.13 0.07
CA ASP A 622 8.23 24.14 1.12
C ASP A 622 8.25 23.55 2.54
N PHE A 623 8.59 22.24 2.73
CA PHE A 623 8.52 21.62 4.06
C PHE A 623 9.45 22.30 5.09
N GLU A 624 10.59 22.85 4.65
CA GLU A 624 11.52 23.60 5.49
C GLU A 624 10.86 24.85 6.06
N ASP A 625 10.14 25.58 5.21
CA ASP A 625 9.43 26.79 5.58
C ASP A 625 8.29 26.48 6.56
N HIS A 626 7.64 25.33 6.37
CA HIS A 626 6.63 24.82 7.31
C HIS A 626 7.23 24.45 8.67
N ILE A 627 8.42 23.84 8.73
CA ILE A 627 9.12 23.55 9.97
C ILE A 627 9.49 24.86 10.68
N ILE A 628 10.06 25.83 9.98
CA ILE A 628 10.47 27.12 10.55
C ILE A 628 9.25 27.87 11.09
N SER A 629 8.17 27.93 10.33
CA SER A 629 6.92 28.54 10.78
C SER A 629 6.36 27.82 12.03
N SER A 630 6.42 26.48 12.06
CA SER A 630 5.98 25.71 13.22
C SER A 630 6.85 25.93 14.46
N ILE A 631 8.16 26.09 14.30
CA ILE A 631 9.07 26.44 15.40
C ILE A 631 8.78 27.86 15.90
N GLY A 632 8.52 28.81 14.99
CA GLY A 632 8.11 30.16 15.38
C GLY A 632 6.84 30.19 16.23
N GLU A 633 5.84 29.42 15.83
CA GLU A 633 4.58 29.28 16.60
C GLU A 633 4.80 28.59 17.96
N PHE A 634 5.68 27.59 18.02
CA PHE A 634 6.07 26.93 19.27
C PHE A 634 6.70 27.91 20.24
N ILE A 635 7.66 28.73 19.80
CA ILE A 635 8.35 29.72 20.62
C ILE A 635 7.36 30.76 21.16
N ALA A 636 6.41 31.19 20.33
CA ALA A 636 5.39 32.14 20.74
C ALA A 636 4.43 31.55 21.80
N ARG A 637 4.14 30.25 21.73
CA ARG A 637 3.26 29.55 22.70
C ARG A 637 3.97 29.12 23.98
N GLU A 638 5.26 28.76 23.91
CA GLU A 638 6.05 28.32 25.09
C GLU A 638 6.05 29.36 26.21
N GLU A 639 5.84 30.61 25.88
CA GLU A 639 5.76 31.71 26.83
C GLU A 639 4.55 31.64 27.74
N TYR A 640 3.43 31.09 27.29
CA TYR A 640 2.19 31.00 28.06
C TYR A 640 2.17 29.82 29.05
N ASP A 641 3.01 28.78 28.79
CA ASP A 641 3.08 27.55 29.62
C ASP A 641 4.39 27.51 30.42
N SER A 642 4.48 28.34 31.50
CA SER A 642 5.70 28.43 32.33
C SER A 642 6.01 27.18 33.18
N GLU A 643 5.11 26.18 33.25
CA GLU A 643 5.33 24.91 33.96
C GLU A 643 6.12 23.84 33.16
N ALA A 644 6.48 24.11 31.91
CA ALA A 644 7.10 23.12 31.02
C ALA A 644 8.63 22.93 31.20
N LEU A 645 9.28 23.65 32.11
CA LEU A 645 10.73 23.77 32.23
C LEU A 645 11.44 22.65 33.02
N THR A 646 10.76 21.60 33.47
CA THR A 646 11.33 20.63 34.44
C THR A 646 11.90 19.35 33.84
N SER A 647 11.83 19.12 32.52
CA SER A 647 12.50 17.96 31.93
C SER A 647 13.59 18.36 30.92
N PRO A 648 14.77 17.73 30.95
CA PRO A 648 15.89 18.05 30.02
C PRO A 648 15.54 17.84 28.54
N GLU A 649 14.53 17.04 28.24
CA GLU A 649 14.08 16.77 26.86
C GLU A 649 12.96 17.73 26.38
N GLY A 650 12.49 18.65 27.25
CA GLY A 650 11.43 19.61 26.95
C GLY A 650 10.06 18.97 26.72
N LYS A 651 9.01 19.78 26.78
CA LYS A 651 7.62 19.37 26.42
C LYS A 651 7.45 19.56 24.92
N MET A 652 7.00 18.53 24.22
CA MET A 652 6.64 18.64 22.80
C MET A 652 5.17 19.06 22.67
N ILE A 653 4.90 20.04 21.83
CA ILE A 653 3.56 20.60 21.63
C ILE A 653 3.10 20.29 20.19
N VAL A 654 1.83 19.87 20.05
CA VAL A 654 1.14 19.79 18.76
C VAL A 654 0.58 21.16 18.43
N LEU A 655 0.85 21.64 17.24
CA LEU A 655 0.36 22.94 16.80
C LEU A 655 -1.01 22.75 16.10
N ASP A 656 -2.07 22.98 16.85
CA ASP A 656 -3.45 22.69 16.45
C ASP A 656 -4.09 23.79 15.57
N SER A 657 -3.43 24.90 15.31
CA SER A 657 -3.97 25.98 14.49
C SER A 657 -3.73 25.75 12.99
N PRO A 658 -4.69 26.07 12.11
CA PRO A 658 -4.46 26.14 10.66
C PRO A 658 -3.31 27.12 10.35
N MET A 659 -2.58 26.87 9.26
CA MET A 659 -1.42 27.69 8.91
C MET A 659 -1.77 29.15 8.61
N GLU A 660 -2.98 29.41 8.10
CA GLU A 660 -3.48 30.77 7.81
C GLU A 660 -3.69 31.62 9.07
N ASP A 661 -3.89 30.99 10.24
CA ASP A 661 -4.06 31.70 11.52
C ASP A 661 -2.76 31.84 12.33
N ARG A 662 -1.63 31.41 11.77
CA ARG A 662 -0.32 31.45 12.44
C ARG A 662 0.35 32.82 12.26
N ASN A 663 0.26 33.66 13.27
CA ASN A 663 0.73 35.05 13.24
C ASN A 663 2.14 35.28 13.83
N ALA A 664 2.86 34.24 14.25
CA ALA A 664 4.19 34.40 14.85
C ALA A 664 5.26 34.81 13.82
N LEU A 665 5.17 34.26 12.61
CA LEU A 665 6.03 34.62 11.47
C LEU A 665 5.17 34.78 10.20
N ILE A 666 5.41 35.85 9.44
CA ILE A 666 4.72 36.10 8.19
C ILE A 666 5.62 35.62 7.03
N ALA A 667 5.15 34.65 6.26
CA ALA A 667 5.84 34.14 5.08
C ALA A 667 5.49 35.01 3.87
N VAL A 668 6.47 35.69 3.28
CA VAL A 668 6.30 36.52 2.07
C VAL A 668 7.11 35.92 0.93
N PRO A 669 6.51 35.61 -0.23
CA PRO A 669 7.28 35.17 -1.39
C PRO A 669 8.26 36.25 -1.83
N GLU A 670 9.54 35.90 -2.02
CA GLU A 670 10.54 36.78 -2.61
C GLU A 670 10.19 36.99 -4.09
N GLU A 671 9.56 38.11 -4.45
CA GLU A 671 9.44 38.53 -5.85
C GLU A 671 10.84 38.75 -6.39
N SER A 672 11.21 38.00 -7.44
CA SER A 672 12.48 38.20 -8.14
C SER A 672 12.62 39.67 -8.58
N SER A 673 13.44 40.44 -7.89
CA SER A 673 13.87 41.78 -8.30
C SER A 673 14.69 41.66 -9.58
N SER A 674 14.03 41.64 -10.72
CA SER A 674 14.63 41.95 -12.00
C SER A 674 14.30 43.41 -12.35
N THR A 675 15.34 44.26 -12.17
CA THR A 675 15.58 45.53 -12.87
C THR A 675 14.35 46.38 -13.19
N ARG A 676 14.13 47.38 -12.35
CA ARG A 676 13.55 48.64 -12.77
C ARG A 676 14.55 49.34 -13.66
N ASP A 677 14.28 49.39 -14.94
CA ASP A 677 14.68 50.49 -15.81
C ASP A 677 13.69 50.63 -16.98
N ALA A 678 13.18 51.84 -17.02
CA ALA A 678 12.75 52.62 -18.18
C ALA A 678 11.35 52.38 -18.78
N GLN A 679 10.49 53.36 -18.44
CA GLN A 679 9.75 54.21 -19.36
C GLN A 679 8.51 53.64 -20.08
N THR A 680 7.37 54.13 -19.54
CA THR A 680 6.30 54.83 -20.26
C THR A 680 6.18 54.58 -21.77
N LEU A 681 5.03 54.12 -22.21
CA LEU A 681 4.06 54.80 -23.08
C LEU A 681 3.06 53.84 -23.71
N SER A 682 1.80 54.20 -23.48
CA SER A 682 0.63 54.20 -24.38
C SER A 682 0.13 52.94 -25.09
N GLU A 683 -1.08 52.61 -24.70
CA GLU A 683 -2.30 52.47 -25.50
C GLU A 683 -2.37 51.60 -26.77
N SER A 684 -3.40 50.85 -26.67
CA SER A 684 -4.36 50.50 -27.77
C SER A 684 -4.13 49.22 -28.56
N GLY A 685 -5.10 48.36 -28.39
CA GLY A 685 -5.87 47.83 -29.51
C GLY A 685 -5.39 46.59 -30.22
N SER A 686 -6.23 45.65 -30.12
CA SER A 686 -6.71 44.80 -31.22
C SER A 686 -6.57 43.30 -31.06
N ARG A 687 -7.72 42.69 -30.97
CA ARG A 687 -7.95 41.26 -31.28
C ARG A 687 -7.31 40.89 -32.62
N ARG A 688 -6.62 39.74 -32.65
CA ARG A 688 -6.64 38.83 -33.82
C ARG A 688 -6.36 37.41 -33.40
N ASN A 689 -7.27 36.55 -33.80
CA ASN A 689 -7.11 35.11 -33.91
C ASN A 689 -5.94 34.75 -34.82
N LEU A 690 -5.19 33.71 -34.48
CA LEU A 690 -4.66 32.82 -35.50
C LEU A 690 -4.38 31.41 -34.95
N LEU A 691 -4.91 30.48 -35.65
CA LEU A 691 -4.68 29.04 -35.63
C LEU A 691 -3.23 28.71 -35.97
N ASP A 692 -2.85 27.47 -35.62
CA ASP A 692 -1.84 26.60 -36.21
C ASP A 692 -0.38 26.85 -35.92
N THR A 693 0.17 26.03 -35.03
CA THR A 693 1.51 25.47 -35.20
C THR A 693 1.66 24.11 -34.45
N PRO A 694 2.45 23.16 -34.98
CA PRO A 694 2.47 21.77 -34.56
C PRO A 694 3.29 21.53 -33.27
N PRO A 695 3.17 20.37 -32.63
CA PRO A 695 3.82 20.10 -31.34
C PRO A 695 5.32 19.90 -31.54
N SER A 696 6.11 20.84 -31.04
CA SER A 696 7.55 20.71 -30.92
C SER A 696 7.94 19.86 -29.72
N GLU A 697 8.89 19.00 -29.96
CA GLU A 697 9.60 18.13 -29.04
C GLU A 697 9.87 18.71 -27.66
N ILE A 698 9.54 17.91 -26.65
CA ILE A 698 9.92 18.17 -25.25
C ILE A 698 11.40 17.85 -25.10
N THR A 699 12.23 18.87 -25.33
CA THR A 699 13.62 18.87 -24.87
C THR A 699 13.63 19.02 -23.36
N HIS A 700 14.08 17.98 -22.65
CA HIS A 700 14.42 18.04 -21.24
C HIS A 700 15.51 19.11 -21.02
N SER A 701 15.11 20.24 -20.50
CA SER A 701 16.03 21.27 -20.03
C SER A 701 16.65 20.84 -18.70
N PRO A 702 17.98 20.80 -18.55
CA PRO A 702 18.67 20.43 -17.31
C PRO A 702 18.84 21.62 -16.33
N TYR A 703 17.99 22.62 -16.38
CA TYR A 703 18.05 23.72 -15.42
C TYR A 703 17.21 23.40 -14.19
N PRO A 704 17.79 23.51 -12.96
CA PRO A 704 17.03 23.37 -11.74
C PRO A 704 15.93 24.45 -11.70
N VAL A 705 14.69 24.04 -11.49
CA VAL A 705 13.57 24.93 -11.21
C VAL A 705 13.97 25.79 -10.01
N LYS A 706 14.11 27.09 -10.19
CA LYS A 706 14.39 28.03 -9.10
C LYS A 706 13.25 27.93 -8.10
N LYS A 707 13.53 27.35 -6.93
CA LYS A 707 12.59 27.36 -5.79
C LYS A 707 12.28 28.83 -5.48
N LYS A 708 11.01 29.18 -5.34
CA LYS A 708 10.58 30.47 -4.82
C LYS A 708 11.11 30.57 -3.39
N LYS A 709 12.07 31.44 -3.12
CA LYS A 709 12.51 31.70 -1.77
C LYS A 709 11.39 32.43 -1.02
N VAL A 710 11.06 31.93 0.16
CA VAL A 710 10.13 32.57 1.08
C VAL A 710 10.92 33.30 2.14
N ARG A 711 10.62 34.58 2.35
CA ARG A 711 11.20 35.41 3.40
C ARG A 711 10.24 35.47 4.58
N PHE A 712 10.74 35.25 5.78
CA PHE A 712 9.96 35.36 7.01
C PHE A 712 10.11 36.76 7.60
N LEU A 713 9.00 37.35 8.00
CA LEU A 713 8.95 38.68 8.65
C LEU A 713 8.25 38.56 10.00
N LEU A 714 8.73 39.34 10.95
CA LEU A 714 8.03 39.49 12.21
C LEU A 714 6.79 40.41 12.04
N PRO A 715 5.62 40.08 12.60
CA PRO A 715 4.45 40.93 12.54
C PRO A 715 4.76 42.28 13.20
N PRO A 716 4.48 43.44 12.54
CA PRO A 716 4.92 44.77 13.00
C PRO A 716 4.24 45.25 14.30
N ASN A 717 3.05 44.66 14.65
CA ASN A 717 2.25 45.09 15.80
C ASN A 717 1.74 43.91 16.62
N SER A 718 2.63 43.19 17.32
CA SER A 718 2.24 42.23 18.34
C SER A 718 2.51 42.80 19.73
N PRO A 719 1.56 43.57 20.32
CA PRO A 719 1.78 44.26 21.60
C PRO A 719 1.87 43.30 22.80
N LYS A 720 1.69 42.01 22.57
CA LYS A 720 1.68 40.97 23.62
C LYS A 720 2.95 40.09 23.62
N MET A 721 3.88 40.27 22.67
CA MET A 721 5.08 39.46 22.57
C MET A 721 6.23 40.05 23.37
N ARG A 722 6.83 39.30 24.31
CA ARG A 722 7.99 39.73 25.11
C ARG A 722 9.21 39.98 24.21
N ALA A 723 10.07 40.87 24.66
CA ALA A 723 11.31 41.23 23.92
C ALA A 723 12.20 39.99 23.70
N SER A 724 12.29 39.09 24.67
CA SER A 724 13.09 37.85 24.58
C SER A 724 12.61 36.91 23.47
N VAL A 725 11.27 36.74 23.33
CA VAL A 725 10.67 35.91 22.26
C VAL A 725 10.90 36.55 20.90
N ARG A 726 10.73 37.86 20.80
CA ARG A 726 10.95 38.59 19.55
C ARG A 726 12.42 38.51 19.10
N GLN A 727 13.35 38.59 20.04
CA GLN A 727 14.77 38.43 19.76
C GLN A 727 15.07 37.01 19.26
N GLU A 728 14.56 35.98 19.91
CA GLU A 728 14.75 34.57 19.51
C GLU A 728 14.20 34.31 18.10
N LEU A 729 13.02 34.84 17.78
CA LEU A 729 12.43 34.74 16.45
C LEU A 729 13.25 35.47 15.39
N GLN A 730 13.75 36.65 15.71
CA GLN A 730 14.62 37.40 14.80
C GLN A 730 15.93 36.64 14.50
N GLU A 731 16.52 36.03 15.52
CA GLU A 731 17.75 35.24 15.36
C GLU A 731 17.52 33.98 14.50
N ILE A 732 16.32 33.39 14.52
CA ILE A 732 15.95 32.27 13.60
C ILE A 732 15.82 32.79 12.17
N ILE A 733 15.22 33.97 11.97
CA ILE A 733 15.11 34.59 10.64
C ILE A 733 16.51 34.87 10.08
N ASP A 734 17.36 35.48 10.88
CA ASP A 734 18.74 35.82 10.49
C ASP A 734 19.57 34.56 10.16
N ALA A 735 19.39 33.50 10.95
CA ALA A 735 20.00 32.20 10.68
C ALA A 735 19.47 31.58 9.37
N ARG A 736 18.16 31.70 9.06
CA ARG A 736 17.59 31.22 7.78
C ARG A 736 18.16 31.99 6.58
N GLU A 737 18.33 33.31 6.70
CA GLU A 737 18.91 34.13 5.64
C GLU A 737 20.40 33.82 5.42
N SER A 738 21.14 33.40 6.48
CA SER A 738 22.54 32.99 6.41
C SER A 738 22.76 31.65 5.69
N GLY A 739 21.73 30.83 5.56
CA GLY A 739 21.78 29.55 4.83
C GLY A 739 21.35 28.33 5.64
N THR A 740 21.16 27.21 4.94
CA THR A 740 20.76 25.93 5.53
C THR A 740 21.74 24.83 5.14
N ALA A 741 22.03 23.94 6.09
CA ALA A 741 22.79 22.73 5.87
C ALA A 741 22.01 21.51 6.37
N TYR A 742 22.22 20.37 5.74
CA TYR A 742 21.51 19.13 6.02
C TYR A 742 22.51 18.07 6.46
N PHE A 743 22.21 17.41 7.59
CA PHE A 743 23.05 16.36 8.17
C PHE A 743 22.24 15.06 8.16
N LEU A 744 22.77 14.04 7.51
CA LEU A 744 22.18 12.71 7.46
C LEU A 744 23.17 11.65 7.91
N GLY A 745 22.82 10.89 8.94
CA GLY A 745 23.59 9.73 9.38
C GLY A 745 23.10 8.48 8.67
N GLN A 746 24.00 7.83 7.93
CA GLN A 746 23.73 6.51 7.35
C GLN A 746 24.46 5.44 8.15
N SER A 747 23.71 4.50 8.73
CA SER A 747 24.27 3.36 9.47
C SER A 747 24.24 2.10 8.59
N HIS A 748 25.41 1.48 8.39
CA HIS A 748 25.52 0.20 7.72
C HIS A 748 25.37 -0.94 8.74
N ILE A 749 24.42 -1.83 8.49
CA ILE A 749 24.22 -3.02 9.33
C ILE A 749 25.04 -4.18 8.75
N SER A 750 25.83 -4.86 9.58
CA SER A 750 26.49 -6.12 9.24
C SER A 750 26.14 -7.20 10.24
N ALA A 751 26.05 -8.46 9.77
CA ALA A 751 25.77 -9.58 10.65
C ALA A 751 27.01 -9.90 11.50
N ARG A 752 26.82 -10.06 12.83
CA ARG A 752 27.89 -10.47 13.76
C ARG A 752 28.39 -11.88 13.43
N ASN A 753 29.71 -12.09 13.55
CA ASN A 753 30.30 -13.42 13.47
C ASN A 753 29.76 -14.29 14.63
N GLY A 754 29.07 -15.41 14.28
CA GLY A 754 28.44 -16.30 15.27
C GLY A 754 26.89 -16.20 15.31
N SER A 755 26.25 -15.28 14.58
CA SER A 755 24.79 -15.23 14.49
C SER A 755 24.23 -16.44 13.73
N ASN A 756 22.99 -16.83 14.08
CA ASN A 756 22.24 -17.90 13.40
C ASN A 756 22.19 -17.70 11.90
N PHE A 757 22.34 -18.80 11.14
CA PHE A 757 22.33 -18.80 9.67
C PHE A 757 21.15 -18.06 9.06
N PHE A 758 19.93 -18.25 9.58
CA PHE A 758 18.74 -17.55 9.09
C PHE A 758 18.79 -16.03 9.33
N LYS A 759 19.26 -15.58 10.49
CA LYS A 759 19.45 -14.16 10.78
C LYS A 759 20.46 -13.54 9.82
N LYS A 760 21.55 -14.27 9.51
CA LYS A 760 22.57 -13.82 8.56
C LYS A 760 22.02 -13.66 7.15
N ILE A 761 21.18 -14.60 6.68
CA ILE A 761 20.52 -14.50 5.38
C ILE A 761 19.58 -13.28 5.33
N LEU A 762 18.75 -13.08 6.37
CA LEU A 762 17.83 -11.95 6.43
C LEU A 762 18.56 -10.61 6.41
N ILE A 763 19.64 -10.47 7.17
CA ILE A 763 20.44 -9.23 7.17
C ILE A 763 21.15 -9.04 5.81
N MET A 764 21.67 -10.11 5.20
CA MET A 764 22.29 -10.03 3.87
C MET A 764 21.26 -9.60 2.80
N ALA A 765 20.06 -10.17 2.85
CA ALA A 765 18.96 -9.76 1.97
C ALA A 765 18.56 -8.29 2.21
N TYR A 766 18.48 -7.85 3.48
CA TYR A 766 18.21 -6.45 3.82
C TYR A 766 19.28 -5.51 3.24
N VAL A 767 20.56 -5.81 3.43
CA VAL A 767 21.69 -5.00 2.91
C VAL A 767 21.67 -4.94 1.39
N PHE A 768 21.34 -6.08 0.73
CA PHE A 768 21.18 -6.10 -0.71
C PHE A 768 20.01 -5.19 -1.16
N LEU A 769 18.87 -5.29 -0.50
CA LEU A 769 17.70 -4.44 -0.80
C LEU A 769 18.00 -2.97 -0.53
N ASP A 770 18.61 -2.62 0.62
CA ASP A 770 18.91 -1.23 1.00
C ASP A 770 19.86 -0.55 0.00
N LYS A 771 20.86 -1.29 -0.53
CA LYS A 771 21.76 -0.80 -1.58
C LYS A 771 21.11 -0.60 -2.95
N ASN A 772 20.05 -1.36 -3.24
CA ASN A 772 19.33 -1.29 -4.52
C ASN A 772 18.03 -0.48 -4.44
N CYS A 773 17.69 0.06 -3.26
CA CYS A 773 16.55 0.96 -3.06
C CYS A 773 16.94 2.42 -3.28
N ARG A 774 15.92 3.29 -3.26
CA ARG A 774 16.17 4.73 -3.24
C ARG A 774 16.91 5.13 -1.97
N GLU A 775 17.96 5.89 -2.15
CA GLU A 775 18.69 6.50 -1.05
C GLU A 775 17.78 7.43 -0.23
N PRO A 776 17.97 7.50 1.11
CA PRO A 776 17.17 8.37 1.95
C PRO A 776 17.16 9.85 1.51
N PRO A 777 18.29 10.49 1.09
CA PRO A 777 18.29 11.88 0.63
C PRO A 777 17.37 12.10 -0.57
N VAL A 778 17.41 11.20 -1.55
CA VAL A 778 16.56 11.26 -2.75
C VAL A 778 15.08 11.02 -2.39
N ALA A 779 14.84 10.15 -1.41
CA ALA A 779 13.47 9.88 -0.95
C ALA A 779 12.88 11.09 -0.20
N LEU A 780 13.70 11.89 0.47
CA LEU A 780 13.32 13.06 1.25
C LEU A 780 13.44 14.39 0.48
N ASN A 781 13.80 14.37 -0.80
CA ASN A 781 14.04 15.54 -1.64
C ASN A 781 15.06 16.54 -1.05
N ILE A 782 16.08 16.06 -0.34
CA ILE A 782 17.12 16.90 0.25
C ILE A 782 18.07 17.41 -0.85
N PRO A 783 18.40 18.70 -0.90
CA PRO A 783 19.33 19.24 -1.87
C PRO A 783 20.75 18.68 -1.66
N HIS A 784 21.32 18.02 -2.66
CA HIS A 784 22.67 17.42 -2.57
C HIS A 784 23.79 18.43 -2.33
N ALA A 785 23.61 19.67 -2.77
CA ALA A 785 24.64 20.71 -2.63
C ALA A 785 24.93 21.15 -1.18
N ALA A 786 23.96 20.96 -0.27
CA ALA A 786 24.06 21.34 1.13
C ALA A 786 24.00 20.13 2.09
N LEU A 787 24.11 18.89 1.55
CA LEU A 787 24.00 17.66 2.31
C LEU A 787 25.36 17.18 2.79
N LEU A 788 25.48 16.95 4.10
CA LEU A 788 26.60 16.31 4.74
C LEU A 788 26.17 14.90 5.19
N GLU A 789 26.69 13.87 4.53
CA GLU A 789 26.45 12.48 4.88
C GLU A 789 27.56 11.91 5.73
N THR A 790 27.19 11.24 6.82
CA THR A 790 28.13 10.50 7.67
C THR A 790 27.79 9.04 7.66
N TYR A 791 28.78 8.19 7.36
CA TYR A 791 28.63 6.75 7.29
C TYR A 791 29.18 6.07 8.54
N PHE A 792 28.40 5.17 9.14
CA PHE A 792 28.78 4.36 10.29
C PHE A 792 28.75 2.89 9.95
N ASP A 793 29.85 2.19 10.23
CA ASP A 793 29.88 0.71 10.14
C ASP A 793 29.52 0.11 11.51
N LEU A 794 28.39 -0.53 11.59
CA LEU A 794 27.84 -1.16 12.79
C LEU A 794 28.49 -2.53 13.06
N ARG A 795 29.83 -2.65 12.98
CA ARG A 795 30.57 -3.84 13.40
C ARG A 795 30.76 -3.81 14.91
N GLY A 796 29.84 -4.42 15.59
CA GLY A 796 29.87 -4.79 17.00
C GLY A 796 31.01 -4.34 17.90
N SER A 797 30.84 -3.27 18.67
CA SER A 797 31.13 -3.28 20.10
C SER A 797 30.64 -1.98 20.74
N LYS A 798 29.75 -2.13 21.73
CA LYS A 798 29.30 -1.03 22.59
C LYS A 798 30.43 -0.36 23.39
N CYS A 799 31.60 -0.98 23.49
CA CYS A 799 32.69 -0.50 24.33
C CYS A 799 33.76 0.33 23.61
N GLU A 800 34.00 0.15 22.31
CA GLU A 800 35.08 0.85 21.62
C GLU A 800 34.76 2.32 21.29
N ALA A 801 33.50 2.62 21.03
CA ALA A 801 33.10 4.01 20.77
C ALA A 801 33.18 4.91 22.01
N VAL A 802 32.81 4.37 23.19
CA VAL A 802 32.90 5.10 24.47
C VAL A 802 34.38 5.13 24.93
N ALA A 803 35.11 4.03 24.77
CA ALA A 803 36.51 3.98 25.12
C ALA A 803 37.41 4.84 24.20
N SER A 804 37.10 4.95 22.92
CA SER A 804 37.80 5.87 22.01
C SER A 804 37.48 7.33 22.31
N LEU A 805 36.26 7.64 22.74
CA LEU A 805 35.88 8.99 23.20
C LEU A 805 36.60 9.35 24.50
N ASP A 806 36.64 8.43 25.50
CA ASP A 806 37.32 8.64 26.76
C ASP A 806 38.86 8.75 26.59
N SER A 807 39.43 7.97 25.66
CA SER A 807 40.88 8.06 25.35
C SER A 807 41.24 9.31 24.51
N ALA A 808 40.38 9.74 23.60
CA ALA A 808 40.60 10.95 22.81
C ALA A 808 40.42 12.22 23.63
N LEU A 809 39.67 12.20 24.72
CA LEU A 809 39.41 13.35 25.59
C LEU A 809 40.27 13.37 26.84
N GLY A 810 41.17 12.38 27.06
CA GLY A 810 42.10 12.36 28.18
C GLY A 810 41.45 12.30 29.57
N LEU A 811 40.19 11.84 29.66
CA LEU A 811 39.40 11.80 30.88
C LEU A 811 39.68 10.48 31.63
N ASN A 812 40.55 10.53 32.61
CA ASN A 812 40.86 9.39 33.51
C ASN A 812 39.73 9.26 34.56
N ARG A 813 38.71 8.48 34.27
CA ARG A 813 37.65 8.15 35.25
C ARG A 813 38.03 6.89 36.09
N SER A 814 38.87 7.11 37.07
CA SER A 814 38.99 6.20 38.23
C SER A 814 37.91 6.57 39.25
N GLY A 815 36.73 5.98 39.15
CA GLY A 815 35.75 6.16 40.23
C GLY A 815 34.25 6.07 39.89
N MET A 816 33.81 5.68 38.76
CA MET A 816 32.37 5.39 38.54
C MET A 816 32.16 3.93 38.21
N ASN A 817 31.55 3.20 39.15
CA ASN A 817 31.09 1.83 39.01
C ASN A 817 30.16 1.71 37.80
N CYS A 818 30.64 1.04 36.78
CA CYS A 818 29.90 0.66 35.59
C CYS A 818 28.91 -0.48 35.93
N GLY A 819 27.71 -0.12 36.40
CA GLY A 819 26.58 -1.06 36.53
C GLY A 819 25.92 -1.34 35.17
N LEU A 820 26.69 -1.54 34.09
CA LEU A 820 26.22 -1.73 32.71
C LEU A 820 26.76 -2.99 32.06
N LEU A 821 27.11 -3.98 32.89
CA LEU A 821 27.75 -5.22 32.41
C LEU A 821 26.82 -6.39 32.09
N ASP A 822 25.50 -6.18 32.04
CA ASP A 822 24.55 -7.27 31.76
C ASP A 822 23.64 -7.05 30.54
N ALA A 823 24.13 -6.43 29.48
CA ALA A 823 23.38 -6.31 28.24
C ALA A 823 23.81 -7.26 27.11
N THR A 824 24.65 -8.26 27.43
CA THR A 824 25.06 -9.29 26.46
C THR A 824 24.06 -10.44 26.31
N ALA A 825 22.99 -10.48 27.10
CA ALA A 825 21.96 -11.53 27.09
C ALA A 825 20.77 -11.33 26.12
N CYS A 826 20.73 -10.27 25.31
CA CYS A 826 19.60 -10.02 24.42
C CYS A 826 19.87 -10.21 22.92
N LEU A 827 20.98 -10.85 22.53
CA LEU A 827 21.31 -11.11 21.12
C LEU A 827 21.45 -12.59 20.77
N ASP A 828 21.03 -13.51 21.67
CA ASP A 828 20.82 -14.93 21.36
C ASP A 828 19.38 -15.21 20.93
#